data_f01eb847459234304df3836bfb054b47
#
_entry.id   f01eb847459234304df3836bfb054b47
#
_cell.length_a   1.000
_cell.length_b   1.000
_cell.length_c   1.000
_cell.angle_alpha   90.00
_cell.angle_beta   90.00
_cell.angle_gamma   90.00
#
_symmetry.space_group_name_H-M   'P 1'
#
loop_
_entity.id
_entity.type
_entity.pdbx_description
1 polymer ?
#
loop_
_entity_poly.entity_id
_entity_poly.type
_entity_poly.pdbx_seq_one_letter_code
_entity_poly.pdbx_strand_id
1 'polypeptide(L)'
;MAELTPMMQQYVDTKKEYPNCILFYRLGDFYEMFFEDALTASKELEITLTGKNCGLKERAPMCGIPYHAVDGYLNRLVSKGYKVAICEQMEDPATAKGLVKREVVRIVTPGTNLDTQALDETKNNYIMCVVYIADRYGLSVADVTTGDYFVTELETSGKLFDEIYKFMPSELICNEAFYMSGMDMDLLKERLGITIYALDAWYFDDALCQRTLKEHFKVNALEGLGLGDYDCGVIGAGALLTYLKETQKTDLAHLTKLTGYAAGKYMMLDSSTRRNLELCETLREKQKRGSLLWVLDKTKTAMGARTLRKYIEQPLIDKEAVERRLDAVEEFKAVAIAREEIREYLSPVYDLERLVCKITYKSANPRDLTAFRSSLSMLPHIRCIMGDMDSALLRELFDSLDTLEDLCRLITDAIQDEPPLAMKEGNIIREGYDEEVDRLRAAKSDGKEWLAKLEEQERQKTGIKNLRIRFNKVFGYYLEVTNSFKNLVPDYYTRKQTLANAERYIIPELKELEDTILGAEDKLYALEYELYCKVRDTIAGEIERIQTTAKAVAQIDVFTSLALVAERNNYVRPRINEKGVIDIKDGRHPVVEKMIPNDMFIANDTFLNDRKNRISVITGPNMAGKSTYMRQTALIVLMSQIGSFVPASSADVGLVDRIFTRVGASDDLASGQSTFMVEMTEVANILRNATCRSLLILDEIGRGTSTFDGLSIAWAVIEHISNSRLLGAKTLFATHYHELTELEGKIDNVNNYCIAVKEKGDDIVFLRKIVKGGADKSYGIQVAKLAGVPDTVIERAKEIVEELSHADITARVKDIAVNGHEAKIKTKKFDEVDLAQMSLFDTVKDDDVIDEIKNLDVSNLTPIDALNTLYQLQNKLKNRW
;
A
#
# COMPACT_ATOMS: atom_id res chain seq x y z
N MET A 1 -49.10 15.91 12.16
CA MET A 1 -47.86 15.68 11.40
C MET A 1 -47.62 14.19 11.40
N ALA A 2 -47.26 13.60 10.31
CA ALA A 2 -46.88 12.18 10.31
C ALA A 2 -45.54 12.07 11.06
N GLU A 3 -45.54 11.38 12.19
CA GLU A 3 -44.35 11.15 13.01
C GLU A 3 -43.64 9.89 12.55
N LEU A 4 -42.32 9.94 12.50
CA LEU A 4 -41.49 8.76 12.22
C LEU A 4 -41.72 7.70 13.31
N THR A 5 -41.65 6.43 12.91
CA THR A 5 -41.59 5.36 13.90
C THR A 5 -40.39 5.51 14.82
N PRO A 6 -40.45 5.09 16.10
CA PRO A 6 -39.35 5.27 17.06
C PRO A 6 -37.99 4.72 16.55
N MET A 7 -37.99 3.57 15.86
CA MET A 7 -36.80 2.99 15.24
C MET A 7 -36.26 3.88 14.11
N MET A 8 -37.12 4.42 13.27
CA MET A 8 -36.70 5.28 12.17
C MET A 8 -36.21 6.65 12.68
N GLN A 9 -36.79 7.14 13.78
CA GLN A 9 -36.28 8.34 14.45
C GLN A 9 -34.86 8.12 14.96
N GLN A 10 -34.59 6.97 15.62
CA GLN A 10 -33.26 6.59 16.07
C GLN A 10 -32.26 6.52 14.89
N TYR A 11 -32.66 5.93 13.75
CA TYR A 11 -31.83 5.91 12.54
C TYR A 11 -31.48 7.31 12.06
N VAL A 12 -32.47 8.19 11.93
CA VAL A 12 -32.29 9.57 11.46
C VAL A 12 -31.40 10.37 12.42
N ASP A 13 -31.55 10.18 13.71
CA ASP A 13 -30.73 10.87 14.71
C ASP A 13 -29.27 10.37 14.66
N THR A 14 -29.05 9.06 14.55
CA THR A 14 -27.71 8.50 14.30
C THR A 14 -27.12 9.03 12.98
N LYS A 15 -27.92 9.10 11.91
CA LYS A 15 -27.43 9.61 10.60
C LYS A 15 -27.01 11.09 10.65
N LYS A 16 -27.64 11.90 11.48
CA LYS A 16 -27.23 13.32 11.67
C LYS A 16 -25.86 13.45 12.30
N GLU A 17 -25.46 12.50 13.15
CA GLU A 17 -24.12 12.47 13.74
C GLU A 17 -23.05 12.04 12.72
N TYR A 18 -23.44 11.23 11.71
CA TYR A 18 -22.55 10.71 10.67
C TYR A 18 -23.04 11.03 9.25
N PRO A 19 -23.18 12.32 8.89
CA PRO A 19 -23.81 12.73 7.62
C PRO A 19 -23.07 12.24 6.38
N ASN A 20 -21.73 12.15 6.43
CA ASN A 20 -20.86 11.81 5.33
C ASN A 20 -20.56 10.29 5.22
N CYS A 21 -21.23 9.46 6.04
CA CYS A 21 -21.04 8.02 6.03
C CYS A 21 -22.28 7.28 5.55
N ILE A 22 -22.14 6.21 4.78
CA ILE A 22 -23.24 5.27 4.56
C ILE A 22 -23.46 4.50 5.86
N LEU A 23 -24.67 4.55 6.42
CA LEU A 23 -24.96 3.94 7.72
C LEU A 23 -25.45 2.50 7.54
N PHE A 24 -24.62 1.53 7.95
CA PHE A 24 -25.01 0.13 8.07
C PHE A 24 -25.69 -0.08 9.42
N TYR A 25 -27.00 -0.06 9.43
CA TYR A 25 -27.81 -0.07 10.67
C TYR A 25 -28.31 -1.47 10.99
N ARG A 26 -27.84 -2.08 12.09
CA ARG A 26 -28.16 -3.45 12.47
C ARG A 26 -29.62 -3.61 12.89
N LEU A 27 -30.33 -4.49 12.18
CA LEU A 27 -31.71 -4.89 12.48
C LEU A 27 -31.81 -6.42 12.36
N GLY A 28 -31.73 -7.09 13.50
CA GLY A 28 -31.74 -8.57 13.56
C GLY A 28 -30.53 -9.13 12.79
N ASP A 29 -30.78 -9.96 11.78
CA ASP A 29 -29.76 -10.63 10.99
C ASP A 29 -29.30 -9.82 9.76
N PHE A 30 -29.73 -8.56 9.64
CA PHE A 30 -29.38 -7.70 8.52
C PHE A 30 -28.80 -6.37 8.99
N TYR A 31 -27.93 -5.81 8.13
CA TYR A 31 -27.66 -4.38 8.11
C TYR A 31 -28.58 -3.74 7.08
N GLU A 32 -29.46 -2.86 7.52
CA GLU A 32 -30.39 -2.13 6.66
C GLU A 32 -29.92 -0.68 6.48
N MET A 33 -30.03 -0.17 5.29
CA MET A 33 -29.77 1.21 4.90
C MET A 33 -31.06 1.86 4.44
N PHE A 34 -31.26 3.16 4.75
CA PHE A 34 -32.49 3.88 4.46
C PHE A 34 -32.19 5.19 3.74
N PHE A 35 -33.23 5.75 3.08
CA PHE A 35 -33.20 7.04 2.39
C PHE A 35 -32.06 7.11 1.34
N GLU A 36 -31.27 8.19 1.35
CA GLU A 36 -30.16 8.42 0.42
C GLU A 36 -29.08 7.31 0.50
N ASP A 37 -28.81 6.80 1.72
CA ASP A 37 -27.86 5.71 1.90
C ASP A 37 -28.33 4.45 1.16
N ALA A 38 -29.63 4.16 1.17
CA ALA A 38 -30.20 3.03 0.44
C ALA A 38 -30.10 3.21 -1.08
N LEU A 39 -30.34 4.42 -1.58
CA LEU A 39 -30.22 4.72 -3.01
C LEU A 39 -28.78 4.55 -3.49
N THR A 40 -27.84 5.11 -2.75
CA THR A 40 -26.41 4.99 -3.04
C THR A 40 -25.92 3.54 -2.94
N ALA A 41 -26.20 2.88 -1.81
CA ALA A 41 -25.74 1.51 -1.60
C ALA A 41 -26.37 0.52 -2.58
N SER A 42 -27.65 0.65 -2.91
CA SER A 42 -28.29 -0.26 -3.89
C SER A 42 -27.66 -0.15 -5.28
N LYS A 43 -27.30 1.06 -5.70
CA LYS A 43 -26.63 1.32 -6.97
C LYS A 43 -25.20 0.77 -6.97
N GLU A 44 -24.42 1.12 -5.93
CA GLU A 44 -22.98 0.78 -5.87
C GLU A 44 -22.73 -0.71 -5.61
N LEU A 45 -23.62 -1.37 -4.86
CA LEU A 45 -23.54 -2.77 -4.52
C LEU A 45 -24.35 -3.69 -5.46
N GLU A 46 -25.17 -3.10 -6.35
CA GLU A 46 -26.06 -3.83 -7.26
C GLU A 46 -27.05 -4.74 -6.51
N ILE A 47 -27.58 -4.24 -5.38
CA ILE A 47 -28.57 -4.96 -4.56
C ILE A 47 -29.97 -4.35 -4.73
N THR A 48 -30.98 -5.15 -4.43
CA THR A 48 -32.40 -4.77 -4.61
C THR A 48 -32.78 -3.62 -3.70
N LEU A 49 -33.30 -2.54 -4.29
CA LEU A 49 -33.92 -1.45 -3.57
C LEU A 49 -35.38 -1.80 -3.28
N THR A 50 -35.76 -1.68 -2.02
CA THR A 50 -37.14 -1.93 -1.52
C THR A 50 -37.66 -0.72 -0.78
N GLY A 51 -38.78 -0.84 -0.08
CA GLY A 51 -39.33 0.22 0.75
C GLY A 51 -39.86 -0.30 2.08
N LYS A 52 -39.61 0.46 3.17
CA LYS A 52 -40.08 0.16 4.54
C LYS A 52 -41.02 1.21 5.04
N ASN A 53 -42.09 0.80 5.74
CA ASN A 53 -43.00 1.76 6.40
C ASN A 53 -42.28 2.49 7.54
N CYS A 54 -42.22 3.80 7.47
CA CYS A 54 -41.49 4.65 8.40
C CYS A 54 -42.36 5.59 9.23
N GLY A 55 -43.70 5.53 9.06
CA GLY A 55 -44.65 6.44 9.69
C GLY A 55 -45.02 7.63 8.81
N LEU A 56 -44.36 7.83 7.69
CA LEU A 56 -44.68 8.83 6.66
C LEU A 56 -45.69 8.27 5.65
N LYS A 57 -46.28 9.15 4.83
CA LYS A 57 -47.23 8.76 3.77
C LYS A 57 -46.57 7.86 2.71
N GLU A 58 -45.29 8.09 2.43
CA GLU A 58 -44.48 7.29 1.49
C GLU A 58 -43.58 6.34 2.24
N ARG A 59 -43.29 5.18 1.64
CA ARG A 59 -42.34 4.22 2.19
C ARG A 59 -40.92 4.75 2.03
N ALA A 60 -40.11 4.67 3.07
CA ALA A 60 -38.71 5.03 2.97
C ALA A 60 -37.97 4.03 2.05
N PRO A 61 -37.18 4.50 1.06
CA PRO A 61 -36.28 3.63 0.32
C PRO A 61 -35.42 2.84 1.29
N MET A 62 -35.25 1.55 1.05
CA MET A 62 -34.48 0.64 1.90
C MET A 62 -33.76 -0.40 1.05
N CYS A 63 -32.54 -0.72 1.39
CA CYS A 63 -31.86 -1.93 1.00
C CYS A 63 -31.17 -2.57 2.21
N GLY A 64 -30.81 -3.82 2.13
CA GLY A 64 -30.21 -4.55 3.27
C GLY A 64 -29.31 -5.68 2.81
N ILE A 65 -28.33 -5.97 3.64
CA ILE A 65 -27.35 -7.06 3.45
C ILE A 65 -27.35 -7.96 4.70
N PRO A 66 -27.15 -9.29 4.54
CA PRO A 66 -26.99 -10.19 5.68
C PRO A 66 -25.75 -9.82 6.49
N TYR A 67 -25.85 -9.79 7.82
CA TYR A 67 -24.74 -9.36 8.67
C TYR A 67 -23.49 -10.26 8.54
N HIS A 68 -23.69 -11.54 8.32
CA HIS A 68 -22.58 -12.50 8.15
C HIS A 68 -21.82 -12.35 6.82
N ALA A 69 -22.38 -11.60 5.87
CA ALA A 69 -21.76 -11.33 4.57
C ALA A 69 -21.29 -9.87 4.42
N VAL A 70 -21.27 -9.11 5.53
CA VAL A 70 -21.02 -7.66 5.53
C VAL A 70 -19.68 -7.30 4.90
N ASP A 71 -18.61 -8.06 5.15
CA ASP A 71 -17.25 -7.73 4.75
C ASP A 71 -17.11 -7.57 3.23
N GLY A 72 -17.70 -8.46 2.45
CA GLY A 72 -17.66 -8.38 0.99
C GLY A 72 -18.34 -7.12 0.43
N TYR A 73 -19.47 -6.72 1.01
CA TYR A 73 -20.18 -5.51 0.62
C TYR A 73 -19.50 -4.24 1.12
N LEU A 74 -18.99 -4.27 2.34
CA LEU A 74 -18.22 -3.19 2.95
C LEU A 74 -16.99 -2.85 2.09
N ASN A 75 -16.22 -3.86 1.71
CA ASN A 75 -15.03 -3.71 0.89
C ASN A 75 -15.34 -3.08 -0.49
N ARG A 76 -16.45 -3.44 -1.11
CA ARG A 76 -16.89 -2.84 -2.39
C ARG A 76 -17.21 -1.36 -2.27
N LEU A 77 -17.81 -0.91 -1.18
CA LEU A 77 -18.06 0.53 -0.95
C LEU A 77 -16.79 1.28 -0.60
N VAL A 78 -16.00 0.72 0.31
CA VAL A 78 -14.76 1.35 0.78
C VAL A 78 -13.73 1.47 -0.36
N SER A 79 -13.58 0.47 -1.23
CA SER A 79 -12.71 0.54 -2.41
C SER A 79 -13.11 1.61 -3.42
N LYS A 80 -14.37 2.04 -3.40
CA LYS A 80 -14.89 3.17 -4.21
C LYS A 80 -14.78 4.53 -3.49
N GLY A 81 -14.14 4.57 -2.31
CA GLY A 81 -13.92 5.79 -1.53
C GLY A 81 -15.08 6.19 -0.62
N TYR A 82 -16.09 5.34 -0.41
CA TYR A 82 -17.16 5.64 0.56
C TYR A 82 -16.72 5.37 2.00
N LYS A 83 -17.16 6.21 2.93
CA LYS A 83 -17.07 5.96 4.37
C LYS A 83 -18.32 5.19 4.82
N VAL A 84 -18.14 4.15 5.59
CA VAL A 84 -19.23 3.31 6.09
C VAL A 84 -19.22 3.29 7.61
N ALA A 85 -20.30 3.74 8.24
CA ALA A 85 -20.50 3.68 9.69
C ALA A 85 -21.25 2.39 10.06
N ILE A 86 -20.62 1.55 10.87
CA ILE A 86 -21.24 0.29 11.34
C ILE A 86 -21.92 0.55 12.67
N CYS A 87 -23.25 0.41 12.67
CA CYS A 87 -24.09 0.61 13.84
C CYS A 87 -24.63 -0.74 14.35
N GLU A 88 -24.19 -1.12 15.55
CA GLU A 88 -24.54 -2.39 16.19
C GLU A 88 -25.60 -2.26 17.28
N GLN A 89 -26.27 -3.37 17.59
CA GLN A 89 -27.16 -3.50 18.71
C GLN A 89 -26.35 -3.70 19.99
N MET A 90 -26.51 -2.79 20.96
CA MET A 90 -25.75 -2.82 22.22
C MET A 90 -26.42 -3.67 23.29
N GLU A 91 -27.67 -4.10 23.06
CA GLU A 91 -28.50 -4.91 23.97
C GLU A 91 -29.07 -6.10 23.22
N ASP A 92 -29.29 -7.18 23.94
CA ASP A 92 -30.03 -8.34 23.39
C ASP A 92 -31.50 -7.99 23.18
N PRO A 93 -32.05 -8.12 21.98
CA PRO A 93 -33.46 -7.85 21.68
C PRO A 93 -34.42 -8.63 22.53
N ALA A 94 -34.01 -9.82 23.05
CA ALA A 94 -34.87 -10.66 23.91
C ALA A 94 -35.03 -10.12 25.35
N THR A 95 -34.06 -9.32 25.80
CA THR A 95 -34.02 -8.76 27.17
C THR A 95 -34.34 -7.28 27.22
N ALA A 96 -34.34 -6.59 26.08
CA ALA A 96 -34.54 -5.15 25.98
C ALA A 96 -35.97 -4.74 26.38
N LYS A 97 -36.10 -3.82 27.35
CA LYS A 97 -37.37 -3.20 27.74
C LYS A 97 -37.64 -1.98 26.84
N GLY A 98 -38.11 -2.20 25.62
CA GLY A 98 -38.41 -1.14 24.68
C GLY A 98 -37.61 -1.18 23.38
N LEU A 99 -37.20 -0.01 22.89
CA LEU A 99 -36.39 0.08 21.68
C LEU A 99 -34.93 -0.30 21.99
N VAL A 100 -34.41 -1.30 21.30
CA VAL A 100 -33.02 -1.75 21.46
C VAL A 100 -32.04 -0.58 21.19
N LYS A 101 -31.13 -0.35 22.11
CA LYS A 101 -30.08 0.67 21.96
C LYS A 101 -29.09 0.26 20.86
N ARG A 102 -28.75 1.20 20.00
CA ARG A 102 -27.79 1.03 18.90
C ARG A 102 -26.79 2.16 18.91
N GLU A 103 -25.54 1.82 18.65
CA GLU A 103 -24.45 2.80 18.59
C GLU A 103 -23.53 2.47 17.42
N VAL A 104 -22.90 3.51 16.85
CA VAL A 104 -21.85 3.33 15.84
C VAL A 104 -20.59 2.87 16.56
N VAL A 105 -20.21 1.63 16.28
CA VAL A 105 -19.04 0.98 16.90
C VAL A 105 -17.75 1.24 16.11
N ARG A 106 -17.88 1.56 14.81
CA ARG A 106 -16.72 1.80 13.95
C ARG A 106 -17.13 2.51 12.67
N ILE A 107 -16.24 3.35 12.13
CA ILE A 107 -16.31 3.90 10.78
C ILE A 107 -15.19 3.28 9.95
N VAL A 108 -15.54 2.66 8.83
CA VAL A 108 -14.57 2.04 7.92
C VAL A 108 -14.34 2.96 6.73
N THR A 109 -13.09 3.25 6.46
CA THR A 109 -12.61 4.08 5.35
C THR A 109 -11.51 3.34 4.59
N PRO A 110 -11.08 3.79 3.40
CA PRO A 110 -10.02 3.11 2.64
C PRO A 110 -8.74 2.85 3.44
N GLY A 111 -8.29 3.83 4.24
CA GLY A 111 -7.08 3.73 5.06
C GLY A 111 -7.27 3.00 6.40
N THR A 112 -8.50 2.76 6.83
CA THR A 112 -8.82 2.11 8.11
C THR A 112 -9.47 0.74 7.97
N ASN A 113 -9.46 0.16 6.78
CA ASN A 113 -9.96 -1.18 6.55
C ASN A 113 -9.02 -2.22 7.21
N LEU A 114 -9.59 -3.13 8.02
CA LEU A 114 -8.86 -4.19 8.72
C LEU A 114 -9.11 -5.58 8.13
N ASP A 115 -9.96 -5.68 7.10
CA ASP A 115 -10.29 -6.97 6.52
C ASP A 115 -9.11 -7.53 5.72
N THR A 116 -8.50 -8.57 6.27
CA THR A 116 -7.35 -9.24 5.67
C THR A 116 -7.66 -9.94 4.34
N GLN A 117 -8.94 -10.23 4.04
CA GLN A 117 -9.33 -10.82 2.75
C GLN A 117 -9.38 -9.78 1.63
N ALA A 118 -9.63 -8.52 1.99
CA ALA A 118 -9.68 -7.42 1.02
C ALA A 118 -8.32 -6.74 0.79
N LEU A 119 -7.43 -6.82 1.79
CA LEU A 119 -6.11 -6.21 1.73
C LEU A 119 -5.09 -7.18 1.12
N ASP A 120 -4.22 -6.65 0.26
CA ASP A 120 -3.05 -7.38 -0.20
C ASP A 120 -2.12 -7.67 1.01
N GLU A 121 -1.86 -8.95 1.27
CA GLU A 121 -1.02 -9.37 2.40
C GLU A 121 0.42 -8.85 2.27
N THR A 122 0.88 -8.60 1.06
CA THR A 122 2.24 -8.16 0.74
C THR A 122 2.39 -6.63 0.67
N LYS A 123 1.31 -5.87 0.95
CA LYS A 123 1.30 -4.41 0.95
C LYS A 123 0.80 -3.86 2.28
N ASN A 124 1.37 -2.73 2.67
CA ASN A 124 0.84 -1.91 3.77
C ASN A 124 -0.41 -1.15 3.29
N ASN A 125 -1.32 -0.85 4.22
CA ASN A 125 -2.50 -0.02 3.96
C ASN A 125 -2.35 1.31 4.68
N TYR A 126 -1.61 2.23 4.06
CA TYR A 126 -1.31 3.51 4.67
C TYR A 126 -2.47 4.50 4.59
N ILE A 127 -2.69 5.21 5.69
CA ILE A 127 -3.41 6.48 5.76
C ILE A 127 -2.43 7.61 6.03
N MET A 128 -2.57 8.73 5.34
CA MET A 128 -1.67 9.86 5.42
C MET A 128 -2.42 11.13 5.84
N CYS A 129 -1.82 11.90 6.73
CA CYS A 129 -2.27 13.25 7.05
C CYS A 129 -1.27 14.27 6.54
N VAL A 130 -1.75 15.26 5.79
CA VAL A 130 -0.95 16.38 5.29
C VAL A 130 -1.49 17.68 5.86
N VAL A 131 -0.61 18.44 6.49
CA VAL A 131 -0.91 19.77 7.02
C VAL A 131 -0.04 20.80 6.32
N TYR A 132 -0.65 21.87 5.80
CA TYR A 132 0.07 22.98 5.19
C TYR A 132 -0.12 24.22 6.04
N ILE A 133 0.97 24.73 6.62
CA ILE A 133 1.01 25.90 7.51
C ILE A 133 2.30 26.68 7.23
N ALA A 134 2.21 28.00 7.03
CA ALA A 134 3.37 28.90 6.88
C ALA A 134 4.43 28.40 5.88
N ASP A 135 3.98 28.01 4.70
CA ASP A 135 4.82 27.48 3.61
C ASP A 135 5.62 26.20 3.93
N ARG A 136 5.20 25.46 4.95
CA ARG A 136 5.75 24.14 5.31
C ARG A 136 4.67 23.08 5.27
N TYR A 137 5.09 21.86 5.01
CA TYR A 137 4.22 20.69 5.01
C TYR A 137 4.58 19.78 6.18
N GLY A 138 3.62 19.57 7.08
CA GLY A 138 3.68 18.50 8.07
C GLY A 138 3.06 17.24 7.48
N LEU A 139 3.76 16.13 7.55
CA LEU A 139 3.32 14.85 7.03
C LEU A 139 3.32 13.81 8.14
N SER A 140 2.22 13.08 8.27
CA SER A 140 2.13 11.92 9.14
C SER A 140 1.49 10.74 8.40
N VAL A 141 2.01 9.54 8.62
CA VAL A 141 1.56 8.32 7.93
C VAL A 141 1.40 7.20 8.95
N ALA A 142 0.28 6.50 8.90
CA ALA A 142 0.04 5.33 9.74
C ALA A 142 -0.48 4.15 8.92
N ASP A 143 -0.12 2.94 9.34
CA ASP A 143 -0.78 1.70 8.94
C ASP A 143 -1.47 1.09 10.15
N VAL A 144 -2.78 1.17 10.18
CA VAL A 144 -3.60 0.71 11.30
C VAL A 144 -3.57 -0.83 11.44
N THR A 145 -3.16 -1.54 10.38
CA THR A 145 -3.12 -3.01 10.37
C THR A 145 -1.80 -3.58 10.90
N THR A 146 -0.72 -2.81 10.85
CA THR A 146 0.63 -3.24 11.29
C THR A 146 1.13 -2.47 12.50
N GLY A 147 0.57 -1.29 12.79
CA GLY A 147 1.00 -0.41 13.87
C GLY A 147 2.15 0.51 13.50
N ASP A 148 2.51 0.62 12.22
CA ASP A 148 3.48 1.59 11.74
C ASP A 148 2.92 3.02 11.86
N TYR A 149 3.73 3.95 12.42
CA TYR A 149 3.35 5.34 12.55
C TYR A 149 4.58 6.24 12.38
N PHE A 150 4.55 7.10 11.35
CA PHE A 150 5.67 7.95 10.94
C PHE A 150 5.27 9.41 10.89
N VAL A 151 6.26 10.29 11.10
CA VAL A 151 6.08 11.75 10.97
C VAL A 151 7.32 12.39 10.36
N THR A 152 7.12 13.40 9.52
CA THR A 152 8.19 14.23 8.94
C THR A 152 7.69 15.62 8.61
N GLU A 153 8.63 16.55 8.35
CA GLU A 153 8.34 17.88 7.82
C GLU A 153 9.06 18.11 6.51
N LEU A 154 8.42 18.84 5.61
CA LEU A 154 8.89 19.07 4.25
C LEU A 154 8.74 20.55 3.89
N GLU A 155 9.73 21.07 3.16
CA GLU A 155 9.79 22.49 2.79
C GLU A 155 9.15 22.79 1.43
N THR A 156 9.00 21.77 0.57
CA THR A 156 8.54 21.96 -0.81
C THR A 156 7.47 20.96 -1.22
N SER A 157 6.58 21.37 -2.11
CA SER A 157 5.57 20.51 -2.71
C SER A 157 6.17 19.31 -3.45
N GLY A 158 7.32 19.46 -4.10
CA GLY A 158 8.02 18.37 -4.77
C GLY A 158 8.43 17.27 -3.81
N LYS A 159 9.02 17.61 -2.65
CA LYS A 159 9.36 16.63 -1.58
C LYS A 159 8.10 15.96 -1.03
N LEU A 160 6.99 16.68 -0.93
CA LEU A 160 5.72 16.11 -0.49
C LEU A 160 5.20 15.08 -1.49
N PHE A 161 5.24 15.37 -2.79
CA PHE A 161 4.86 14.40 -3.81
C PHE A 161 5.73 13.12 -3.74
N ASP A 162 7.04 13.27 -3.56
CA ASP A 162 7.93 12.12 -3.40
C ASP A 162 7.54 11.23 -2.21
N GLU A 163 7.14 11.83 -1.08
CA GLU A 163 6.67 11.09 0.09
C GLU A 163 5.28 10.46 -0.14
N ILE A 164 4.36 11.14 -0.82
CA ILE A 164 3.07 10.55 -1.21
C ILE A 164 3.29 9.33 -2.11
N TYR A 165 4.17 9.44 -3.10
CA TYR A 165 4.53 8.32 -3.97
C TYR A 165 5.27 7.19 -3.25
N LYS A 166 6.06 7.53 -2.23
CA LYS A 166 6.78 6.55 -1.42
C LYS A 166 5.83 5.66 -0.63
N PHE A 167 4.81 6.23 0.00
CA PHE A 167 3.86 5.49 0.82
C PHE A 167 2.64 4.99 0.04
N MET A 168 2.27 5.66 -1.06
CA MET A 168 1.07 5.34 -1.85
C MET A 168 -0.16 5.10 -0.96
N PRO A 169 -0.58 6.09 -0.15
CA PRO A 169 -1.64 5.90 0.82
C PRO A 169 -2.98 5.61 0.14
N SER A 170 -3.80 4.75 0.74
CA SER A 170 -5.17 4.51 0.28
C SER A 170 -6.10 5.68 0.59
N GLU A 171 -5.74 6.44 1.64
CA GLU A 171 -6.50 7.60 2.11
C GLU A 171 -5.55 8.72 2.54
N LEU A 172 -5.89 9.94 2.16
CA LEU A 172 -5.19 11.16 2.56
C LEU A 172 -6.19 12.10 3.23
N ILE A 173 -5.90 12.49 4.47
CA ILE A 173 -6.64 13.53 5.19
C ILE A 173 -5.79 14.80 5.23
N CYS A 174 -6.42 15.96 5.17
CA CYS A 174 -5.69 17.21 5.12
C CYS A 174 -6.47 18.39 5.73
N ASN A 175 -5.77 19.47 6.03
CA ASN A 175 -6.40 20.73 6.38
C ASN A 175 -6.90 21.48 5.12
N GLU A 176 -7.80 22.40 5.30
CA GLU A 176 -8.40 23.20 4.21
C GLU A 176 -7.31 23.98 3.44
N ALA A 177 -6.29 24.50 4.14
CA ALA A 177 -5.19 25.24 3.51
C ALA A 177 -4.43 24.38 2.49
N PHE A 178 -4.19 23.11 2.78
CA PHE A 178 -3.60 22.18 1.82
C PHE A 178 -4.54 21.89 0.65
N TYR A 179 -5.82 21.66 0.92
CA TYR A 179 -6.81 21.37 -0.12
C TYR A 179 -6.92 22.51 -1.13
N MET A 180 -6.73 23.77 -0.67
CA MET A 180 -6.80 24.99 -1.47
C MET A 180 -5.43 25.48 -1.98
N SER A 181 -4.35 24.76 -1.72
CA SER A 181 -2.96 25.18 -2.03
C SER A 181 -2.60 25.21 -3.52
N GLY A 182 -3.53 24.88 -4.42
CA GLY A 182 -3.28 24.78 -5.86
C GLY A 182 -2.53 23.53 -6.27
N MET A 183 -2.39 22.55 -5.36
CA MET A 183 -1.86 21.24 -5.68
C MET A 183 -2.83 20.47 -6.58
N ASP A 184 -2.31 19.71 -7.53
CA ASP A 184 -3.12 18.91 -8.46
C ASP A 184 -3.80 17.74 -7.72
N MET A 185 -4.98 18.01 -7.15
CA MET A 185 -5.80 17.03 -6.44
C MET A 185 -6.36 15.95 -7.37
N ASP A 186 -6.56 16.27 -8.64
CA ASP A 186 -7.09 15.33 -9.64
C ASP A 186 -6.03 14.30 -9.99
N LEU A 187 -4.76 14.69 -10.05
CA LEU A 187 -3.64 13.75 -10.18
C LEU A 187 -3.63 12.72 -9.04
N LEU A 188 -3.81 13.17 -7.80
CA LEU A 188 -3.81 12.30 -6.64
C LEU A 188 -5.02 11.35 -6.62
N LYS A 189 -6.21 11.86 -6.97
CA LYS A 189 -7.46 11.08 -6.98
C LYS A 189 -7.55 10.12 -8.17
N GLU A 190 -7.39 10.64 -9.38
CA GLU A 190 -7.68 9.88 -10.59
C GLU A 190 -6.52 8.97 -11.03
N ARG A 191 -5.27 9.46 -10.90
CA ARG A 191 -4.10 8.67 -11.31
C ARG A 191 -3.55 7.75 -10.24
N LEU A 192 -3.54 8.20 -8.98
CA LEU A 192 -3.02 7.41 -7.87
C LEU A 192 -4.11 6.63 -7.13
N GLY A 193 -5.38 6.95 -7.36
CA GLY A 193 -6.51 6.31 -6.68
C GLY A 193 -6.59 6.63 -5.19
N ILE A 194 -6.01 7.76 -4.76
CA ILE A 194 -5.99 8.17 -3.36
C ILE A 194 -7.31 8.87 -3.02
N THR A 195 -8.01 8.39 -2.00
CA THR A 195 -9.19 9.08 -1.48
C THR A 195 -8.77 10.24 -0.59
N ILE A 196 -9.21 11.47 -0.90
CA ILE A 196 -8.78 12.68 -0.19
C ILE A 196 -9.97 13.30 0.56
N TYR A 197 -9.76 13.59 1.86
CA TYR A 197 -10.73 14.27 2.71
C TYR A 197 -10.11 15.51 3.37
N ALA A 198 -10.73 16.67 3.19
CA ALA A 198 -10.46 17.84 4.00
C ALA A 198 -11.20 17.68 5.34
N LEU A 199 -10.50 17.86 6.46
CA LEU A 199 -11.06 17.80 7.80
C LEU A 199 -11.30 19.21 8.35
N ASP A 200 -12.20 19.29 9.32
CA ASP A 200 -12.51 20.53 10.03
C ASP A 200 -11.28 21.09 10.77
N ALA A 201 -11.19 22.41 10.88
CA ALA A 201 -10.05 23.12 11.46
C ALA A 201 -9.68 22.68 12.89
N TRP A 202 -10.65 22.24 13.68
CA TRP A 202 -10.40 21.83 15.07
C TRP A 202 -9.50 20.59 15.21
N TYR A 203 -9.47 19.71 14.17
CA TYR A 203 -8.54 18.57 14.15
C TYR A 203 -7.07 19.00 14.17
N PHE A 204 -6.80 20.19 13.66
CA PHE A 204 -5.46 20.76 13.49
C PHE A 204 -5.11 21.80 14.56
N ASP A 205 -5.84 21.81 15.68
CA ASP A 205 -5.48 22.62 16.84
C ASP A 205 -4.22 22.09 17.50
N ASP A 206 -3.17 22.91 17.58
CA ASP A 206 -1.86 22.49 18.06
C ASP A 206 -1.91 21.97 19.51
N ALA A 207 -2.63 22.65 20.40
CA ALA A 207 -2.74 22.24 21.81
C ALA A 207 -3.46 20.89 21.94
N LEU A 208 -4.51 20.66 21.13
CA LEU A 208 -5.21 19.38 21.07
C LEU A 208 -4.30 18.27 20.54
N CYS A 209 -3.60 18.52 19.45
CA CYS A 209 -2.71 17.55 18.81
C CYS A 209 -1.58 17.12 19.75
N GLN A 210 -0.90 18.07 20.39
CA GLN A 210 0.16 17.78 21.35
C GLN A 210 -0.37 17.00 22.56
N ARG A 211 -1.53 17.36 23.09
CA ARG A 211 -2.16 16.65 24.21
C ARG A 211 -2.51 15.22 23.82
N THR A 212 -3.15 15.03 22.66
CA THR A 212 -3.55 13.71 22.16
C THR A 212 -2.36 12.77 22.02
N LEU A 213 -1.22 13.27 21.49
CA LEU A 213 0.01 12.50 21.35
C LEU A 213 0.62 12.15 22.71
N LYS A 214 0.73 13.15 23.64
CA LYS A 214 1.29 12.92 24.98
C LYS A 214 0.49 11.92 25.80
N GLU A 215 -0.83 11.99 25.73
CA GLU A 215 -1.74 11.06 26.41
C GLU A 215 -1.62 9.64 25.85
N HIS A 216 -1.56 9.52 24.51
CA HIS A 216 -1.50 8.21 23.84
C HIS A 216 -0.18 7.49 24.13
N PHE A 217 0.95 8.18 23.95
CA PHE A 217 2.28 7.60 24.17
C PHE A 217 2.76 7.67 25.63
N LYS A 218 1.93 8.20 26.53
CA LYS A 218 2.22 8.34 27.97
C LYS A 218 3.54 9.06 28.26
N VAL A 219 3.82 10.13 27.50
CA VAL A 219 5.02 10.96 27.64
C VAL A 219 4.66 12.34 28.17
N ASN A 220 5.56 12.93 28.97
CA ASN A 220 5.35 14.27 29.50
C ASN A 220 5.68 15.36 28.46
N ALA A 221 6.59 15.09 27.55
CA ALA A 221 7.07 16.02 26.53
C ALA A 221 7.35 15.31 25.22
N LEU A 222 7.20 16.02 24.07
CA LEU A 222 7.37 15.46 22.74
C LEU A 222 8.82 15.15 22.39
N GLU A 223 9.78 15.77 23.06
CA GLU A 223 11.21 15.46 22.99
C GLU A 223 11.48 13.99 23.35
N GLY A 224 10.68 13.41 24.26
CA GLY A 224 10.74 11.99 24.61
C GLY A 224 10.40 11.05 23.46
N LEU A 225 9.71 11.57 22.44
CA LEU A 225 9.42 10.88 21.18
C LEU A 225 10.40 11.23 20.05
N GLY A 226 11.40 12.10 20.34
CA GLY A 226 12.32 12.62 19.32
C GLY A 226 11.68 13.60 18.35
N LEU A 227 10.62 14.31 18.78
CA LEU A 227 9.83 15.23 17.97
C LEU A 227 10.01 16.70 18.36
N GLY A 228 11.04 17.04 19.14
CA GLY A 228 11.25 18.41 19.60
C GLY A 228 11.47 19.44 18.48
N ASP A 229 11.93 19.01 17.32
CA ASP A 229 12.20 19.86 16.15
C ASP A 229 11.05 19.85 15.13
N TYR A 230 9.92 19.23 15.43
CA TYR A 230 8.77 19.12 14.52
C TYR A 230 7.61 19.97 15.02
N ASP A 231 7.19 20.94 14.22
CA ASP A 231 6.01 21.79 14.48
C ASP A 231 4.78 21.32 13.69
N CYS A 232 4.83 21.48 12.36
CA CYS A 232 3.74 21.08 11.48
C CYS A 232 3.54 19.56 11.45
N GLY A 233 4.62 18.79 11.59
CA GLY A 233 4.57 17.33 11.66
C GLY A 233 3.83 16.85 12.90
N VAL A 234 4.02 17.49 14.04
CA VAL A 234 3.31 17.19 15.30
C VAL A 234 1.80 17.42 15.14
N ILE A 235 1.40 18.52 14.50
CA ILE A 235 0.00 18.81 14.20
C ILE A 235 -0.57 17.72 13.29
N GLY A 236 0.14 17.34 12.23
CA GLY A 236 -0.26 16.26 11.33
C GLY A 236 -0.41 14.92 12.03
N ALA A 237 0.52 14.58 12.92
CA ALA A 237 0.45 13.35 13.72
C ALA A 237 -0.73 13.38 14.71
N GLY A 238 -0.90 14.45 15.46
CA GLY A 238 -2.02 14.58 16.39
C GLY A 238 -3.39 14.52 15.73
N ALA A 239 -3.54 15.19 14.58
CA ALA A 239 -4.76 15.18 13.78
C ALA A 239 -5.05 13.76 13.24
N LEU A 240 -4.05 13.06 12.73
CA LEU A 240 -4.19 11.67 12.26
C LEU A 240 -4.63 10.74 13.41
N LEU A 241 -4.00 10.84 14.56
CA LEU A 241 -4.34 10.02 15.72
C LEU A 241 -5.77 10.30 16.22
N THR A 242 -6.18 11.57 16.24
CA THR A 242 -7.56 11.97 16.59
C THR A 242 -8.57 11.39 15.61
N TYR A 243 -8.31 11.51 14.31
CA TYR A 243 -9.15 10.93 13.27
C TYR A 243 -9.26 9.40 13.39
N LEU A 244 -8.15 8.72 13.66
CA LEU A 244 -8.15 7.27 13.86
C LEU A 244 -8.93 6.85 15.12
N LYS A 245 -8.80 7.58 16.23
CA LYS A 245 -9.59 7.33 17.45
C LYS A 245 -11.10 7.51 17.21
N GLU A 246 -11.49 8.52 16.49
CA GLU A 246 -12.90 8.78 16.16
C GLU A 246 -13.48 7.75 15.20
N THR A 247 -12.71 7.33 14.20
CA THR A 247 -13.17 6.35 13.21
C THR A 247 -13.18 4.93 13.77
N GLN A 248 -12.18 4.54 14.55
CA GLN A 248 -12.05 3.20 15.08
C GLN A 248 -12.75 3.00 16.43
N LYS A 249 -13.08 4.07 17.15
CA LYS A 249 -13.72 4.04 18.47
C LYS A 249 -12.98 3.16 19.49
N THR A 250 -11.64 3.08 19.37
CA THR A 250 -10.74 2.30 20.22
C THR A 250 -9.52 3.12 20.63
N ASP A 251 -8.82 2.66 21.65
CA ASP A 251 -7.63 3.35 22.19
C ASP A 251 -6.38 3.26 21.28
N LEU A 252 -6.44 2.45 20.21
CA LEU A 252 -5.33 2.24 19.25
C LEU A 252 -4.02 1.81 19.92
N ALA A 253 -4.09 0.99 20.96
CA ALA A 253 -2.94 0.59 21.78
C ALA A 253 -1.81 -0.09 21.00
N HIS A 254 -2.10 -0.59 19.80
CA HIS A 254 -1.10 -1.19 18.88
C HIS A 254 -0.25 -0.15 18.15
N LEU A 255 -0.61 1.14 18.14
CA LEU A 255 0.26 2.22 17.70
C LEU A 255 1.22 2.58 18.86
N THR A 256 2.22 1.74 19.09
CA THR A 256 3.11 1.83 20.26
C THR A 256 4.21 2.86 20.09
N LYS A 257 4.56 3.21 18.85
CA LYS A 257 5.70 4.08 18.56
C LYS A 257 5.40 5.04 17.42
N LEU A 258 5.65 6.33 17.64
CA LEU A 258 5.71 7.36 16.59
C LEU A 258 7.17 7.61 16.21
N THR A 259 7.50 7.39 14.93
CA THR A 259 8.88 7.51 14.44
C THR A 259 9.02 8.76 13.60
N GLY A 260 9.75 9.75 14.11
CA GLY A 260 10.21 10.90 13.34
C GLY A 260 11.32 10.49 12.37
N TYR A 261 11.26 10.94 11.13
CA TYR A 261 12.33 10.70 10.16
C TYR A 261 12.61 11.96 9.34
N ALA A 262 13.89 12.20 9.06
CA ALA A 262 14.29 13.24 8.11
C ALA A 262 14.14 12.72 6.67
N ALA A 263 13.47 13.50 5.84
CA ALA A 263 13.51 13.26 4.40
C ALA A 263 14.98 13.36 3.94
N GLY A 264 15.54 12.28 3.38
CA GLY A 264 16.95 12.23 2.99
C GLY A 264 17.79 11.16 3.68
N LYS A 265 17.23 10.35 4.60
CA LYS A 265 17.88 9.12 5.08
C LYS A 265 17.89 7.99 4.06
N TYR A 266 17.05 8.07 3.05
CA TYR A 266 16.89 7.07 2.02
C TYR A 266 17.15 7.68 0.65
N MET A 267 17.54 6.83 -0.30
CA MET A 267 17.65 7.21 -1.70
C MET A 267 16.28 7.67 -2.21
N MET A 268 16.24 8.85 -2.81
CA MET A 268 15.04 9.40 -3.42
C MET A 268 14.78 8.73 -4.77
N LEU A 269 13.59 8.21 -4.92
CA LEU A 269 13.08 7.59 -6.14
C LEU A 269 11.75 8.26 -6.48
N ASP A 270 11.73 9.08 -7.51
CA ASP A 270 10.48 9.70 -7.97
C ASP A 270 9.52 8.65 -8.59
N SER A 271 8.29 9.04 -8.80
CA SER A 271 7.25 8.16 -9.36
C SER A 271 7.62 7.61 -10.74
N SER A 272 8.20 8.45 -11.59
CA SER A 272 8.65 8.06 -12.94
C SER A 272 9.75 6.99 -12.85
N THR A 273 10.72 7.16 -11.96
CA THR A 273 11.80 6.19 -11.75
C THR A 273 11.29 4.85 -11.22
N ARG A 274 10.41 4.85 -10.20
CA ARG A 274 9.81 3.63 -9.67
C ARG A 274 9.08 2.83 -10.75
N ARG A 275 8.30 3.54 -11.56
CA ARG A 275 7.55 2.99 -12.67
C ARG A 275 8.48 2.51 -13.80
N ASN A 276 9.43 3.33 -14.25
CA ASN A 276 10.30 3.01 -15.37
C ASN A 276 11.28 1.86 -15.07
N LEU A 277 11.69 1.69 -13.80
CA LEU A 277 12.51 0.57 -13.35
C LEU A 277 11.69 -0.67 -12.99
N GLU A 278 10.36 -0.58 -13.01
CA GLU A 278 9.45 -1.68 -12.66
C GLU A 278 9.83 -2.34 -11.33
N LEU A 279 9.95 -1.53 -10.28
CA LEU A 279 10.50 -2.00 -9.00
C LEU A 279 9.60 -3.02 -8.31
N CYS A 280 8.30 -2.73 -8.17
CA CYS A 280 7.35 -3.59 -7.46
C CYS A 280 6.29 -4.22 -8.36
N GLU A 281 5.99 -3.59 -9.50
CA GLU A 281 5.00 -4.03 -10.47
C GLU A 281 5.39 -3.61 -11.90
N THR A 282 4.86 -4.31 -12.90
CA THR A 282 5.12 -4.02 -14.31
C THR A 282 4.34 -2.79 -14.78
N LEU A 283 4.88 -2.08 -15.78
CA LEU A 283 4.30 -0.86 -16.34
C LEU A 283 2.91 -1.07 -16.95
N ARG A 284 2.74 -2.15 -17.71
CA ARG A 284 1.53 -2.39 -18.51
C ARG A 284 0.45 -3.13 -17.74
N GLU A 285 0.82 -4.23 -17.09
CA GLU A 285 -0.14 -5.17 -16.50
C GLU A 285 -0.33 -4.95 -15.00
N LYS A 286 0.49 -4.05 -14.40
CA LYS A 286 0.52 -3.80 -12.95
C LYS A 286 0.61 -5.07 -12.10
N GLN A 287 1.38 -6.06 -12.61
CA GLN A 287 1.60 -7.35 -11.97
C GLN A 287 2.96 -7.40 -11.30
N LYS A 288 3.07 -8.17 -10.23
CA LYS A 288 4.35 -8.44 -9.54
C LYS A 288 5.33 -9.19 -10.44
N ARG A 289 4.85 -10.17 -11.22
CA ARG A 289 5.68 -10.96 -12.14
C ARG A 289 6.28 -10.07 -13.22
N GLY A 290 7.61 -10.07 -13.34
CA GLY A 290 8.33 -9.20 -14.26
C GLY A 290 8.89 -7.93 -13.61
N SER A 291 8.69 -7.73 -12.30
CA SER A 291 9.28 -6.64 -11.53
C SER A 291 10.57 -7.06 -10.81
N LEU A 292 11.33 -6.10 -10.26
CA LEU A 292 12.47 -6.39 -9.39
C LEU A 292 12.04 -7.16 -8.13
N LEU A 293 10.92 -6.75 -7.52
CA LEU A 293 10.37 -7.43 -6.35
C LEU A 293 10.07 -8.91 -6.64
N TRP A 294 9.56 -9.25 -7.81
CA TRP A 294 9.34 -10.66 -8.18
C TRP A 294 10.60 -11.50 -8.19
N VAL A 295 11.73 -10.92 -8.59
CA VAL A 295 13.03 -11.61 -8.60
C VAL A 295 13.52 -11.87 -7.18
N LEU A 296 13.45 -10.83 -6.32
CA LEU A 296 14.03 -10.84 -4.98
C LEU A 296 13.15 -11.49 -3.93
N ASP A 297 11.82 -11.46 -4.12
CA ASP A 297 10.89 -11.95 -3.12
C ASP A 297 10.73 -13.48 -3.19
N LYS A 298 11.41 -14.12 -2.25
CA LYS A 298 11.30 -15.53 -1.89
C LYS A 298 10.99 -15.66 -0.41
N THR A 299 10.46 -14.61 0.21
CA THR A 299 10.05 -14.62 1.61
C THR A 299 8.99 -15.68 1.87
N LYS A 300 8.87 -16.10 3.12
CA LYS A 300 7.93 -17.13 3.58
C LYS A 300 6.74 -16.52 4.32
N THR A 301 6.91 -15.30 4.83
CA THR A 301 5.90 -14.59 5.63
C THR A 301 5.41 -13.33 4.91
N ALA A 302 4.16 -12.95 5.16
CA ALA A 302 3.60 -11.71 4.65
C ALA A 302 4.36 -10.48 5.20
N MET A 303 4.79 -10.53 6.46
CA MET A 303 5.61 -9.50 7.11
C MET A 303 6.96 -9.32 6.41
N GLY A 304 7.63 -10.43 6.05
CA GLY A 304 8.86 -10.41 5.27
C GLY A 304 8.67 -9.79 3.89
N ALA A 305 7.58 -10.15 3.20
CA ALA A 305 7.26 -9.59 1.88
C ALA A 305 7.04 -8.06 1.95
N ARG A 306 6.32 -7.55 2.95
CA ARG A 306 6.15 -6.10 3.19
C ARG A 306 7.49 -5.42 3.49
N THR A 307 8.31 -6.04 4.33
CA THR A 307 9.62 -5.49 4.70
C THR A 307 10.56 -5.44 3.49
N LEU A 308 10.59 -6.46 2.64
CA LEU A 308 11.39 -6.46 1.41
C LEU A 308 10.92 -5.39 0.43
N ARG A 309 9.61 -5.23 0.24
CA ARG A 309 9.04 -4.15 -0.56
C ARG A 309 9.49 -2.78 -0.03
N LYS A 310 9.41 -2.56 1.27
CA LYS A 310 9.89 -1.34 1.92
C LYS A 310 11.38 -1.10 1.67
N TYR A 311 12.22 -2.12 1.68
CA TYR A 311 13.65 -1.99 1.36
C TYR A 311 13.88 -1.55 -0.09
N ILE A 312 13.12 -2.09 -1.04
CA ILE A 312 13.20 -1.71 -2.46
C ILE A 312 12.72 -0.27 -2.67
N GLU A 313 11.67 0.13 -2.01
CA GLU A 313 11.07 1.47 -2.12
C GLU A 313 11.88 2.55 -1.35
N GLN A 314 12.69 2.14 -0.37
CA GLN A 314 13.49 2.99 0.51
C GLN A 314 14.93 2.48 0.63
N PRO A 315 15.75 2.52 -0.47
CA PRO A 315 17.15 2.12 -0.40
C PRO A 315 17.94 3.04 0.53
N LEU A 316 18.94 2.49 1.21
CA LEU A 316 19.75 3.23 2.18
C LEU A 316 20.80 4.11 1.47
N ILE A 317 21.16 5.22 2.08
CA ILE A 317 22.29 6.08 1.67
C ILE A 317 23.43 6.10 2.70
N ASP A 318 23.28 5.37 3.78
CA ASP A 318 24.32 5.19 4.80
C ASP A 318 25.09 3.91 4.50
N LYS A 319 26.41 4.05 4.34
CA LYS A 319 27.32 2.96 4.02
C LYS A 319 27.32 1.88 5.09
N GLU A 320 27.43 2.25 6.36
CA GLU A 320 27.51 1.30 7.45
C GLU A 320 26.24 0.44 7.54
N ALA A 321 25.07 1.08 7.39
CA ALA A 321 23.79 0.38 7.39
C ALA A 321 23.65 -0.57 6.18
N VAL A 322 24.16 -0.18 5.00
CA VAL A 322 24.19 -1.06 3.81
C VAL A 322 25.12 -2.25 4.05
N GLU A 323 26.34 -2.00 4.53
CA GLU A 323 27.32 -3.07 4.78
C GLU A 323 26.82 -4.08 5.82
N ARG A 324 26.17 -3.63 6.89
CA ARG A 324 25.53 -4.51 7.88
C ARG A 324 24.49 -5.45 7.27
N ARG A 325 23.69 -4.96 6.30
CA ARG A 325 22.75 -5.82 5.57
C ARG A 325 23.47 -6.81 4.66
N LEU A 326 24.52 -6.37 3.96
CA LEU A 326 25.33 -7.22 3.10
C LEU A 326 26.02 -8.33 3.91
N ASP A 327 26.52 -8.04 5.11
CA ASP A 327 27.11 -9.03 6.01
C ASP A 327 26.09 -10.10 6.41
N ALA A 328 24.87 -9.70 6.75
CA ALA A 328 23.80 -10.64 7.08
C ALA A 328 23.42 -11.55 5.88
N VAL A 329 23.37 -11.00 4.68
CA VAL A 329 23.10 -11.78 3.45
C VAL A 329 24.26 -12.74 3.15
N GLU A 330 25.51 -12.29 3.32
CA GLU A 330 26.71 -13.11 3.10
C GLU A 330 26.75 -14.30 4.05
N GLU A 331 26.47 -14.06 5.34
CA GLU A 331 26.44 -15.12 6.35
C GLU A 331 25.37 -16.16 6.04
N PHE A 332 24.13 -15.76 5.77
CA PHE A 332 23.08 -16.68 5.36
C PHE A 332 23.36 -17.40 4.03
N LYS A 333 24.11 -16.80 3.14
CA LYS A 333 24.59 -17.48 1.92
C LYS A 333 25.62 -18.54 2.24
N ALA A 334 26.51 -18.29 3.20
CA ALA A 334 27.56 -19.24 3.62
C ALA A 334 26.97 -20.45 4.37
N VAL A 335 25.95 -20.26 5.20
CA VAL A 335 25.30 -21.30 6.01
C VAL A 335 23.98 -21.78 5.39
N ALA A 336 24.05 -22.33 4.17
CA ALA A 336 22.87 -22.68 3.37
C ALA A 336 21.89 -23.65 4.09
N ILE A 337 22.41 -24.61 4.89
CA ILE A 337 21.57 -25.56 5.64
C ILE A 337 20.76 -24.84 6.69
N ALA A 338 21.39 -24.06 7.56
CA ALA A 338 20.72 -23.27 8.60
C ALA A 338 19.71 -22.28 8.00
N ARG A 339 20.06 -21.64 6.87
CA ARG A 339 19.14 -20.78 6.14
C ARG A 339 17.86 -21.51 5.69
N GLU A 340 17.97 -22.68 5.03
CA GLU A 340 16.79 -23.43 4.57
C GLU A 340 15.97 -23.92 5.76
N GLU A 341 16.61 -24.34 6.85
CA GLU A 341 15.94 -24.76 8.08
C GLU A 341 15.13 -23.61 8.71
N ILE A 342 15.71 -22.40 8.82
CA ILE A 342 14.98 -21.20 9.23
C ILE A 342 13.77 -20.96 8.31
N ARG A 343 13.94 -21.09 7.00
CA ARG A 343 12.88 -20.89 6.01
C ARG A 343 11.74 -21.91 6.13
N GLU A 344 12.05 -23.13 6.54
CA GLU A 344 11.01 -24.13 6.86
C GLU A 344 10.22 -23.74 8.09
N TYR A 345 10.88 -23.27 9.17
CA TYR A 345 10.21 -22.79 10.37
C TYR A 345 9.42 -21.49 10.15
N LEU A 346 9.85 -20.63 9.22
CA LEU A 346 9.11 -19.44 8.84
C LEU A 346 7.82 -19.74 8.05
N SER A 347 7.75 -20.86 7.35
CA SER A 347 6.64 -21.18 6.45
C SER A 347 5.28 -21.29 7.15
N PRO A 348 5.14 -21.87 8.36
CA PRO A 348 3.88 -21.91 9.11
C PRO A 348 3.62 -20.65 9.96
N VAL A 349 4.51 -19.65 9.94
CA VAL A 349 4.33 -18.41 10.71
C VAL A 349 3.32 -17.52 9.99
N TYR A 350 2.21 -17.26 10.66
CA TYR A 350 1.17 -16.33 10.20
C TYR A 350 1.61 -14.88 10.38
N ASP A 351 0.83 -13.96 9.87
CA ASP A 351 1.06 -12.52 9.99
C ASP A 351 0.85 -12.02 11.42
N LEU A 352 1.91 -12.05 12.22
CA LEU A 352 1.88 -11.65 13.64
C LEU A 352 1.48 -10.18 13.82
N GLU A 353 1.89 -9.29 12.90
CA GLU A 353 1.54 -7.87 12.97
C GLU A 353 0.02 -7.67 12.84
N ARG A 354 -0.60 -8.30 11.84
CA ARG A 354 -2.05 -8.21 11.62
C ARG A 354 -2.86 -9.01 12.65
N LEU A 355 -2.32 -10.12 13.15
CA LEU A 355 -2.98 -10.89 14.22
C LEU A 355 -3.03 -10.10 15.53
N VAL A 356 -1.92 -9.46 15.94
CA VAL A 356 -1.92 -8.64 17.16
C VAL A 356 -2.83 -7.43 17.03
N CYS A 357 -2.94 -6.87 15.83
CA CYS A 357 -3.91 -5.83 15.54
C CYS A 357 -5.35 -6.31 15.79
N LYS A 358 -5.77 -7.47 15.24
CA LYS A 358 -7.08 -8.05 15.49
C LYS A 358 -7.35 -8.31 16.98
N ILE A 359 -6.34 -8.78 17.71
CA ILE A 359 -6.40 -9.02 19.15
C ILE A 359 -6.69 -7.70 19.90
N THR A 360 -5.97 -6.65 19.57
CA THR A 360 -6.13 -5.31 20.15
C THR A 360 -7.50 -4.70 19.85
N TYR A 361 -7.99 -4.85 18.63
CA TYR A 361 -9.33 -4.40 18.23
C TYR A 361 -10.47 -5.27 18.80
N LYS A 362 -10.13 -6.30 19.58
CA LYS A 362 -11.09 -7.27 20.14
C LYS A 362 -11.92 -7.98 19.06
N SER A 363 -11.45 -7.98 17.80
CA SER A 363 -12.07 -8.61 16.64
C SER A 363 -11.54 -10.01 16.35
N ALA A 364 -10.47 -10.42 17.04
CA ALA A 364 -9.90 -11.75 16.92
C ALA A 364 -10.91 -12.81 17.34
N ASN A 365 -10.95 -13.91 16.61
CA ASN A 365 -11.73 -15.11 16.93
C ASN A 365 -10.82 -16.19 17.54
N PRO A 366 -11.36 -17.28 18.10
CA PRO A 366 -10.55 -18.34 18.71
C PRO A 366 -9.54 -19.00 17.76
N ARG A 367 -9.84 -19.07 16.44
CA ARG A 367 -8.90 -19.60 15.43
C ARG A 367 -7.74 -18.63 15.16
N ASP A 368 -7.96 -17.33 15.27
CA ASP A 368 -6.87 -16.34 15.17
C ASP A 368 -5.86 -16.57 16.32
N LEU A 369 -6.32 -16.91 17.54
CA LEU A 369 -5.43 -17.25 18.66
C LEU A 369 -4.68 -18.57 18.44
N THR A 370 -5.30 -19.59 17.85
CA THR A 370 -4.60 -20.83 17.51
C THR A 370 -3.59 -20.63 16.38
N ALA A 371 -3.87 -19.79 15.39
CA ALA A 371 -2.90 -19.39 14.37
C ALA A 371 -1.72 -18.61 14.98
N PHE A 372 -2.01 -17.73 15.94
CA PHE A 372 -0.98 -17.01 16.69
C PHE A 372 -0.11 -17.99 17.49
N ARG A 373 -0.69 -18.91 18.24
CA ARG A 373 0.03 -19.98 18.96
C ARG A 373 0.92 -20.80 18.03
N SER A 374 0.40 -21.23 16.87
CA SER A 374 1.19 -22.00 15.88
C SER A 374 2.40 -21.21 15.39
N SER A 375 2.26 -19.91 15.23
CA SER A 375 3.37 -19.03 14.85
C SER A 375 4.41 -18.93 15.97
N LEU A 376 3.95 -18.74 17.21
CA LEU A 376 4.85 -18.63 18.38
C LEU A 376 5.64 -19.91 18.63
N SER A 377 5.05 -21.07 18.39
CA SER A 377 5.73 -22.38 18.58
C SER A 377 6.94 -22.59 17.65
N MET A 378 7.06 -21.82 16.57
CA MET A 378 8.22 -21.87 15.65
C MET A 378 9.38 -20.98 16.11
N LEU A 379 9.12 -19.96 16.93
CA LEU A 379 10.12 -18.96 17.31
C LEU A 379 11.32 -19.54 18.09
N PRO A 380 11.16 -20.48 19.03
CA PRO A 380 12.28 -21.11 19.73
C PRO A 380 13.27 -21.80 18.78
N HIS A 381 12.77 -22.46 17.73
CA HIS A 381 13.59 -23.14 16.73
C HIS A 381 14.40 -22.14 15.90
N ILE A 382 13.74 -21.07 15.43
CA ILE A 382 14.40 -19.99 14.70
C ILE A 382 15.48 -19.35 15.58
N ARG A 383 15.14 -19.02 16.84
CA ARG A 383 16.10 -18.42 17.78
C ARG A 383 17.29 -19.32 18.05
N CYS A 384 17.10 -20.61 18.19
CA CYS A 384 18.17 -21.57 18.39
C CYS A 384 19.19 -21.52 17.24
N ILE A 385 18.73 -21.56 16.00
CA ILE A 385 19.61 -21.49 14.82
C ILE A 385 20.29 -20.13 14.71
N MET A 386 19.57 -19.04 15.00
CA MET A 386 20.11 -17.67 14.99
C MET A 386 21.23 -17.47 16.04
N GLY A 387 21.28 -18.28 17.09
CA GLY A 387 22.31 -18.22 18.13
C GLY A 387 23.74 -18.47 17.64
N ASP A 388 23.89 -19.18 16.53
CA ASP A 388 25.17 -19.50 15.90
C ASP A 388 25.63 -18.43 14.87
N MET A 389 24.87 -17.35 14.68
CA MET A 389 25.18 -16.29 13.72
C MET A 389 26.09 -15.23 14.34
N ASP A 390 27.05 -14.73 13.52
CA ASP A 390 28.11 -13.84 13.99
C ASP A 390 27.98 -12.38 13.57
N SER A 391 27.32 -12.08 12.44
CA SER A 391 27.19 -10.71 11.95
C SER A 391 26.41 -9.82 12.90
N ALA A 392 26.85 -8.58 13.04
CA ALA A 392 26.30 -7.63 14.03
C ALA A 392 24.79 -7.47 13.91
N LEU A 393 24.26 -7.41 12.67
CA LEU A 393 22.82 -7.25 12.44
C LEU A 393 22.03 -8.51 12.83
N LEU A 394 22.58 -9.71 12.55
CA LEU A 394 21.88 -10.95 12.91
C LEU A 394 21.91 -11.19 14.42
N ARG A 395 22.95 -10.77 15.12
CA ARG A 395 23.00 -10.79 16.60
C ARG A 395 21.96 -9.83 17.20
N GLU A 396 21.83 -8.61 16.65
CA GLU A 396 20.80 -7.68 17.09
C GLU A 396 19.38 -8.23 16.86
N LEU A 397 19.15 -8.92 15.75
CA LEU A 397 17.89 -9.59 15.48
C LEU A 397 17.65 -10.78 16.42
N PHE A 398 18.69 -11.55 16.75
CA PHE A 398 18.62 -12.60 17.76
C PHE A 398 18.22 -12.05 19.14
N ASP A 399 18.82 -10.94 19.58
CA ASP A 399 18.50 -10.30 20.85
C ASP A 399 17.07 -9.75 20.87
N SER A 400 16.59 -9.26 19.73
CA SER A 400 15.23 -8.71 19.57
C SER A 400 14.16 -9.80 19.39
N LEU A 401 14.55 -11.02 19.12
CA LEU A 401 13.66 -12.15 18.91
C LEU A 401 13.26 -12.78 20.24
N ASP A 402 12.15 -12.33 20.82
CA ASP A 402 11.56 -12.99 22.00
C ASP A 402 10.76 -14.21 21.54
N THR A 403 10.93 -15.35 22.20
CA THR A 403 10.23 -16.60 21.86
C THR A 403 8.75 -16.60 22.30
N LEU A 404 8.36 -15.67 23.19
CA LEU A 404 6.99 -15.50 23.69
C LEU A 404 6.35 -16.83 24.18
N GLU A 405 7.18 -17.68 24.82
CA GLU A 405 6.76 -19.02 25.30
C GLU A 405 5.65 -18.94 26.36
N ASP A 406 5.67 -17.90 27.17
CA ASP A 406 4.64 -17.59 28.15
C ASP A 406 3.26 -17.42 27.49
N LEU A 407 3.19 -16.66 26.41
CA LEU A 407 1.96 -16.46 25.63
C LEU A 407 1.56 -17.71 24.86
N CYS A 408 2.53 -18.42 24.28
CA CYS A 408 2.29 -19.70 23.62
C CYS A 408 1.68 -20.71 24.59
N ARG A 409 2.22 -20.81 25.80
CA ARG A 409 1.72 -21.70 26.86
C ARG A 409 0.30 -21.29 27.29
N LEU A 410 0.07 -19.99 27.57
CA LEU A 410 -1.24 -19.46 27.92
C LEU A 410 -2.33 -19.90 26.93
N ILE A 411 -2.05 -19.73 25.63
CA ILE A 411 -3.03 -20.12 24.59
C ILE A 411 -3.18 -21.65 24.53
N THR A 412 -2.08 -22.39 24.68
CA THR A 412 -2.09 -23.85 24.65
C THR A 412 -2.92 -24.43 25.78
N ASP A 413 -2.81 -23.86 26.97
CA ASP A 413 -3.52 -24.32 28.14
C ASP A 413 -4.99 -23.91 28.10
N ALA A 414 -5.30 -22.72 27.58
CA ALA A 414 -6.64 -22.13 27.64
C ALA A 414 -7.55 -22.51 26.47
N ILE A 415 -7.01 -22.55 25.24
CA ILE A 415 -7.81 -22.65 24.02
C ILE A 415 -7.75 -24.05 23.41
N GLN A 416 -8.90 -24.55 22.94
CA GLN A 416 -8.99 -25.82 22.21
C GLN A 416 -8.09 -25.82 20.96
N ASP A 417 -7.64 -26.99 20.51
CA ASP A 417 -6.79 -27.12 19.32
C ASP A 417 -7.55 -26.76 18.03
N GLU A 418 -8.81 -27.15 17.95
CA GLU A 418 -9.71 -26.85 16.83
C GLU A 418 -10.97 -26.12 17.33
N PRO A 419 -10.84 -24.83 17.70
CA PRO A 419 -11.99 -24.11 18.20
C PRO A 419 -12.97 -23.76 17.08
N PRO A 420 -14.25 -23.54 17.38
CA PRO A 420 -15.23 -23.07 16.40
C PRO A 420 -14.88 -21.68 15.89
N LEU A 421 -15.42 -21.31 14.74
CA LEU A 421 -15.26 -19.96 14.18
C LEU A 421 -16.09 -18.94 14.98
N ALA A 422 -17.33 -19.30 15.32
CA ALA A 422 -18.24 -18.41 16.01
C ALA A 422 -18.20 -18.65 17.53
N MET A 423 -18.01 -17.58 18.30
CA MET A 423 -17.93 -17.63 19.76
C MET A 423 -19.21 -18.18 20.42
N LYS A 424 -20.37 -18.02 19.76
CA LYS A 424 -21.67 -18.50 20.25
C LYS A 424 -21.87 -20.02 20.14
N GLU A 425 -20.93 -20.73 19.48
CA GLU A 425 -21.01 -22.18 19.36
C GLU A 425 -20.48 -22.91 20.60
N GLY A 426 -19.77 -22.19 21.49
CA GLY A 426 -19.11 -22.76 22.65
C GLY A 426 -17.95 -23.70 22.31
N ASN A 427 -17.45 -24.46 23.28
CA ASN A 427 -16.28 -25.34 23.11
C ASN A 427 -15.01 -24.64 22.71
N ILE A 428 -14.78 -23.44 23.28
CA ILE A 428 -13.61 -22.59 23.04
C ILE A 428 -12.49 -22.95 24.01
N ILE A 429 -12.82 -23.13 25.28
CA ILE A 429 -11.86 -23.32 26.36
C ILE A 429 -11.50 -24.82 26.46
N ARG A 430 -10.21 -25.11 26.67
CA ARG A 430 -9.71 -26.48 26.85
C ARG A 430 -10.20 -27.09 28.16
N GLU A 431 -10.43 -28.38 28.15
CA GLU A 431 -10.73 -29.16 29.35
C GLU A 431 -9.55 -29.10 30.33
N GLY A 432 -9.86 -28.92 31.61
CA GLY A 432 -8.86 -28.77 32.67
C GLY A 432 -8.33 -27.36 32.90
N TYR A 433 -8.72 -26.36 32.08
CA TYR A 433 -8.30 -24.98 32.27
C TYR A 433 -9.08 -24.26 33.37
N ASP A 434 -10.40 -24.52 33.49
CA ASP A 434 -11.26 -23.92 34.51
C ASP A 434 -12.25 -24.94 35.03
N GLU A 435 -12.27 -25.13 36.35
CA GLU A 435 -13.10 -26.17 37.02
C GLU A 435 -14.60 -25.93 36.81
N GLU A 436 -15.06 -24.69 36.76
CA GLU A 436 -16.49 -24.39 36.57
C GLU A 436 -16.95 -24.64 35.13
N VAL A 437 -16.07 -24.36 34.13
CA VAL A 437 -16.32 -24.74 32.73
C VAL A 437 -16.49 -26.25 32.59
N ASP A 438 -15.60 -27.03 33.21
CA ASP A 438 -15.64 -28.49 33.15
C ASP A 438 -16.89 -29.04 33.85
N ARG A 439 -17.26 -28.44 34.98
CA ARG A 439 -18.50 -28.82 35.72
C ARG A 439 -19.76 -28.51 34.89
N LEU A 440 -19.84 -27.33 34.25
CA LEU A 440 -20.98 -27.00 33.41
C LEU A 440 -21.03 -27.85 32.13
N ARG A 441 -19.88 -28.21 31.57
CA ARG A 441 -19.79 -29.11 30.42
C ARG A 441 -20.24 -30.52 30.77
N ALA A 442 -19.86 -31.04 31.94
CA ALA A 442 -20.35 -32.30 32.47
C ALA A 442 -21.87 -32.29 32.68
N ALA A 443 -22.40 -31.22 33.30
CA ALA A 443 -23.83 -31.05 33.49
C ALA A 443 -24.62 -31.04 32.15
N LYS A 444 -24.07 -30.45 31.10
CA LYS A 444 -24.64 -30.46 29.73
C LYS A 444 -24.58 -31.86 29.12
N SER A 445 -23.50 -32.61 29.34
CA SER A 445 -23.36 -34.00 28.87
C SER A 445 -24.32 -34.94 29.60
N ASP A 446 -24.34 -34.85 30.93
CA ASP A 446 -25.23 -35.65 31.78
C ASP A 446 -26.70 -35.37 31.49
N GLY A 447 -27.02 -34.09 31.16
CA GLY A 447 -28.35 -33.67 30.72
C GLY A 447 -28.85 -34.44 29.48
N LYS A 448 -27.97 -34.72 28.50
CA LYS A 448 -28.33 -35.56 27.34
C LYS A 448 -28.61 -37.00 27.74
N GLU A 449 -27.84 -37.52 28.66
CA GLU A 449 -28.05 -38.88 29.21
C GLU A 449 -29.35 -38.93 30.02
N TRP A 450 -29.65 -37.93 30.81
CA TRP A 450 -30.92 -37.82 31.54
C TRP A 450 -32.13 -37.72 30.60
N LEU A 451 -32.04 -36.94 29.51
CA LEU A 451 -33.08 -36.89 28.47
C LEU A 451 -33.29 -38.26 27.82
N ALA A 452 -32.23 -39.00 27.53
CA ALA A 452 -32.32 -40.36 26.98
C ALA A 452 -32.95 -41.33 27.97
N LYS A 453 -32.59 -41.25 29.26
CA LYS A 453 -33.20 -42.05 30.34
C LYS A 453 -34.69 -41.71 30.49
N LEU A 454 -35.06 -40.45 30.49
CA LEU A 454 -36.45 -40.00 30.57
C LEU A 454 -37.24 -40.49 29.34
N GLU A 455 -36.68 -40.41 28.15
CA GLU A 455 -37.29 -40.93 26.92
C GLU A 455 -37.61 -42.43 27.04
N GLU A 456 -36.63 -43.20 27.51
CA GLU A 456 -36.83 -44.65 27.71
C GLU A 456 -37.81 -44.97 28.83
N GLN A 457 -37.73 -44.23 29.94
CA GLN A 457 -38.71 -44.38 31.03
C GLN A 457 -40.14 -44.08 30.57
N GLU A 458 -40.35 -43.00 29.84
CA GLU A 458 -41.67 -42.65 29.34
C GLU A 458 -42.15 -43.62 28.24
N ARG A 459 -41.24 -44.20 27.42
CA ARG A 459 -41.60 -45.32 26.51
C ARG A 459 -42.10 -46.53 27.26
N GLN A 460 -41.44 -46.88 28.34
CA GLN A 460 -41.82 -48.03 29.15
C GLN A 460 -43.14 -47.77 29.89
N LYS A 461 -43.35 -46.62 30.49
CA LYS A 461 -44.58 -46.25 31.21
C LYS A 461 -45.80 -46.18 30.28
N THR A 462 -45.63 -45.58 29.08
CA THR A 462 -46.74 -45.29 28.17
C THR A 462 -46.98 -46.41 27.15
N GLY A 463 -46.00 -47.26 26.88
CA GLY A 463 -46.04 -48.29 25.82
C GLY A 463 -45.90 -47.69 24.39
N ILE A 464 -45.62 -46.42 24.26
CA ILE A 464 -45.50 -45.76 22.99
C ILE A 464 -44.09 -45.99 22.38
N LYS A 465 -43.96 -46.94 21.47
CA LYS A 465 -42.65 -47.40 20.94
C LYS A 465 -41.85 -46.37 20.19
N ASN A 466 -42.46 -45.38 19.58
CA ASN A 466 -41.83 -44.32 18.79
C ASN A 466 -41.85 -42.93 19.44
N LEU A 467 -42.10 -42.90 20.75
CA LEU A 467 -41.90 -41.69 21.53
C LEU A 467 -40.44 -41.22 21.40
N ARG A 468 -40.22 -39.93 21.11
CA ARG A 468 -38.91 -39.31 21.06
C ARG A 468 -38.94 -37.94 21.73
N ILE A 469 -37.92 -37.63 22.49
CA ILE A 469 -37.63 -36.28 22.95
C ILE A 469 -36.87 -35.54 21.83
N ARG A 470 -37.39 -34.40 21.42
CA ARG A 470 -36.76 -33.52 20.40
C ARG A 470 -36.72 -32.09 20.92
N PHE A 471 -35.86 -31.30 20.31
CA PHE A 471 -35.66 -29.87 20.60
C PHE A 471 -36.10 -28.99 19.43
N ASN A 472 -36.75 -27.87 19.77
CA ASN A 472 -37.08 -26.82 18.83
C ASN A 472 -36.81 -25.46 19.48
N LYS A 473 -36.15 -24.56 18.77
CA LYS A 473 -35.75 -23.22 19.27
C LYS A 473 -36.94 -22.39 19.82
N VAL A 474 -38.16 -22.63 19.34
CA VAL A 474 -39.37 -21.88 19.75
C VAL A 474 -40.06 -22.50 20.95
N PHE A 475 -40.06 -23.85 21.07
CA PHE A 475 -40.83 -24.59 22.05
C PHE A 475 -39.97 -25.31 23.09
N GLY A 476 -38.65 -25.32 22.96
CA GLY A 476 -37.76 -26.07 23.82
C GLY A 476 -37.79 -27.59 23.54
N TYR A 477 -37.53 -28.39 24.58
CA TYR A 477 -37.63 -29.84 24.50
C TYR A 477 -39.11 -30.27 24.56
N TYR A 478 -39.46 -31.26 23.74
CA TYR A 478 -40.80 -31.83 23.68
C TYR A 478 -40.79 -33.31 23.37
N LEU A 479 -41.80 -34.00 23.82
CA LEU A 479 -42.11 -35.38 23.48
C LEU A 479 -42.91 -35.42 22.18
N GLU A 480 -42.41 -36.09 21.17
CA GLU A 480 -43.08 -36.24 19.87
C GLU A 480 -43.76 -37.64 19.84
N VAL A 481 -45.08 -37.65 19.68
CA VAL A 481 -45.91 -38.84 19.56
C VAL A 481 -46.59 -38.81 18.21
N THR A 482 -46.42 -39.87 17.42
CA THR A 482 -47.14 -40.00 16.15
C THR A 482 -48.62 -40.25 16.34
N ASN A 483 -49.47 -39.80 15.40
CA ASN A 483 -50.94 -39.91 15.48
C ASN A 483 -51.43 -41.37 15.70
N SER A 484 -50.65 -42.37 15.33
CA SER A 484 -50.95 -43.80 15.54
C SER A 484 -50.99 -44.19 16.99
N PHE A 485 -50.34 -43.46 17.89
CA PHE A 485 -50.24 -43.77 19.32
C PHE A 485 -50.92 -42.72 20.22
N LYS A 486 -51.70 -41.82 19.62
CA LYS A 486 -52.41 -40.78 20.37
C LYS A 486 -53.31 -41.28 21.50
N ASN A 487 -53.91 -42.40 21.34
CA ASN A 487 -54.80 -43.00 22.35
C ASN A 487 -54.08 -43.57 23.59
N LEU A 488 -52.73 -43.67 23.51
CA LEU A 488 -51.89 -44.15 24.62
C LEU A 488 -51.26 -42.99 25.40
N VAL A 489 -51.54 -41.75 25.02
CA VAL A 489 -50.98 -40.54 25.66
C VAL A 489 -51.66 -40.39 27.05
N PRO A 490 -50.91 -40.35 28.17
CA PRO A 490 -51.41 -40.13 29.48
C PRO A 490 -51.96 -38.70 29.69
N ASP A 491 -52.86 -38.58 30.70
CA ASP A 491 -53.50 -37.27 31.03
C ASP A 491 -52.49 -36.20 31.53
N TYR A 492 -51.37 -36.64 32.08
CA TYR A 492 -50.30 -35.68 32.53
C TYR A 492 -49.47 -35.09 31.44
N TYR A 493 -49.61 -35.52 30.16
CA TYR A 493 -49.02 -34.93 29.05
C TYR A 493 -49.74 -33.62 28.62
N THR A 494 -49.07 -32.52 28.70
CA THR A 494 -49.63 -31.24 28.23
C THR A 494 -49.32 -31.05 26.75
N ARG A 495 -50.36 -31.00 25.90
CA ARG A 495 -50.22 -30.81 24.46
C ARG A 495 -49.82 -29.36 24.15
N LYS A 496 -48.75 -29.18 23.36
CA LYS A 496 -48.28 -27.87 22.91
C LYS A 496 -48.56 -27.58 21.43
N GLN A 497 -48.45 -28.59 20.56
CA GLN A 497 -48.66 -28.42 19.14
C GLN A 497 -49.18 -29.69 18.47
N THR A 498 -50.06 -29.50 17.48
CA THR A 498 -50.53 -30.56 16.60
C THR A 498 -49.88 -30.38 15.21
N LEU A 499 -49.25 -31.43 14.71
CA LEU A 499 -48.69 -31.53 13.37
C LEU A 499 -49.53 -32.47 12.51
N ALA A 500 -49.30 -32.51 11.20
CA ALA A 500 -50.02 -33.39 10.27
C ALA A 500 -49.88 -34.88 10.66
N ASN A 501 -48.72 -35.33 11.13
CA ASN A 501 -48.42 -36.74 11.39
C ASN A 501 -48.06 -37.05 12.84
N ALA A 502 -48.00 -36.06 13.74
CA ALA A 502 -47.59 -36.23 15.15
C ALA A 502 -48.14 -35.08 16.00
N GLU A 503 -48.19 -35.31 17.34
CA GLU A 503 -48.45 -34.26 18.31
C GLU A 503 -47.23 -34.09 19.23
N ARG A 504 -47.04 -32.84 19.71
CA ARG A 504 -45.96 -32.46 20.61
C ARG A 504 -46.48 -32.20 22.00
N TYR A 505 -45.84 -32.81 22.98
CA TYR A 505 -46.26 -32.78 24.39
C TYR A 505 -45.09 -32.33 25.27
N ILE A 506 -45.47 -31.81 26.46
CA ILE A 506 -44.52 -31.46 27.53
C ILE A 506 -45.00 -32.14 28.81
N ILE A 507 -44.07 -32.57 29.63
CA ILE A 507 -44.28 -33.07 31.00
C ILE A 507 -43.46 -32.25 31.99
N PRO A 508 -43.86 -32.11 33.26
CA PRO A 508 -43.15 -31.31 34.27
C PRO A 508 -41.67 -31.70 34.40
N GLU A 509 -41.36 -32.97 34.46
CA GLU A 509 -40.01 -33.49 34.58
C GLU A 509 -39.12 -33.08 33.37
N LEU A 510 -39.67 -33.11 32.15
CA LEU A 510 -38.97 -32.64 30.97
C LEU A 510 -38.70 -31.15 31.03
N LYS A 511 -39.59 -30.35 31.60
CA LYS A 511 -39.43 -28.91 31.75
C LYS A 511 -38.36 -28.56 32.79
N GLU A 512 -38.31 -29.27 33.91
CA GLU A 512 -37.26 -29.09 34.93
C GLU A 512 -35.87 -29.46 34.39
N LEU A 513 -35.76 -30.54 33.59
CA LEU A 513 -34.55 -30.91 32.92
C LEU A 513 -34.14 -29.88 31.87
N GLU A 514 -35.09 -29.34 31.09
CA GLU A 514 -34.87 -28.27 30.13
C GLU A 514 -34.27 -27.04 30.79
N ASP A 515 -34.90 -26.54 31.87
CA ASP A 515 -34.42 -25.36 32.57
C ASP A 515 -33.01 -25.57 33.17
N THR A 516 -32.68 -26.78 33.58
CA THR A 516 -31.36 -27.15 34.07
C THR A 516 -30.31 -27.17 32.93
N ILE A 517 -30.64 -27.83 31.83
CA ILE A 517 -29.71 -28.00 30.67
C ILE A 517 -29.47 -26.65 29.97
N LEU A 518 -30.54 -25.91 29.64
CA LEU A 518 -30.40 -24.62 28.95
C LEU A 518 -29.74 -23.58 29.85
N GLY A 519 -30.07 -23.57 31.14
CA GLY A 519 -29.44 -22.68 32.10
C GLY A 519 -27.93 -22.97 32.28
N ALA A 520 -27.52 -24.24 32.21
CA ALA A 520 -26.11 -24.63 32.23
C ALA A 520 -25.41 -24.27 30.93
N GLU A 521 -26.06 -24.41 29.77
CA GLU A 521 -25.52 -24.07 28.45
C GLU A 521 -25.27 -22.57 28.31
N ASP A 522 -26.25 -21.73 28.67
CA ASP A 522 -26.07 -20.27 28.60
C ASP A 522 -24.95 -19.79 29.54
N LYS A 523 -24.87 -20.34 30.74
CA LYS A 523 -23.78 -20.03 31.68
C LYS A 523 -22.43 -20.49 31.16
N LEU A 524 -22.37 -21.70 30.58
CA LEU A 524 -21.16 -22.23 29.99
C LEU A 524 -20.63 -21.30 28.86
N TYR A 525 -21.49 -20.92 27.95
CA TYR A 525 -21.07 -20.02 26.83
C TYR A 525 -20.63 -18.65 27.32
N ALA A 526 -21.35 -18.09 28.32
CA ALA A 526 -20.96 -16.82 28.91
C ALA A 526 -19.60 -16.90 29.60
N LEU A 527 -19.33 -17.98 30.36
CA LEU A 527 -18.06 -18.17 31.05
C LEU A 527 -16.91 -18.45 30.07
N GLU A 528 -17.12 -19.33 29.07
CA GLU A 528 -16.12 -19.58 28.02
C GLU A 528 -15.75 -18.28 27.28
N TYR A 529 -16.73 -17.43 27.00
CA TYR A 529 -16.49 -16.12 26.38
C TYR A 529 -15.71 -15.17 27.31
N GLU A 530 -16.03 -15.13 28.59
CA GLU A 530 -15.29 -14.31 29.57
C GLU A 530 -13.83 -14.75 29.68
N LEU A 531 -13.58 -16.05 29.78
CA LEU A 531 -12.23 -16.61 29.87
C LEU A 531 -11.44 -16.35 28.56
N TYR A 532 -12.08 -16.51 27.41
CA TYR A 532 -11.51 -16.16 26.12
C TYR A 532 -11.09 -14.68 26.07
N CYS A 533 -11.97 -13.76 26.54
CA CYS A 533 -11.65 -12.34 26.61
C CYS A 533 -10.46 -12.08 27.55
N LYS A 534 -10.35 -12.76 28.69
CA LYS A 534 -9.20 -12.64 29.59
C LYS A 534 -7.88 -13.06 28.90
N VAL A 535 -7.87 -14.19 28.19
CA VAL A 535 -6.71 -14.64 27.42
C VAL A 535 -6.33 -13.63 26.36
N ARG A 536 -7.29 -13.18 25.57
CA ARG A 536 -7.07 -12.18 24.52
C ARG A 536 -6.52 -10.87 25.08
N ASP A 537 -7.09 -10.36 26.16
CA ASP A 537 -6.71 -9.09 26.77
C ASP A 537 -5.33 -9.20 27.46
N THR A 538 -4.94 -10.38 27.97
CA THR A 538 -3.58 -10.66 28.44
C THR A 538 -2.57 -10.56 27.29
N ILE A 539 -2.86 -11.16 26.15
CA ILE A 539 -1.99 -11.06 24.96
C ILE A 539 -1.91 -9.62 24.46
N ALA A 540 -3.05 -8.89 24.49
CA ALA A 540 -3.08 -7.48 24.14
C ALA A 540 -2.21 -6.60 25.05
N GLY A 541 -1.94 -7.02 26.29
CA GLY A 541 -1.01 -6.34 27.19
C GLY A 541 0.46 -6.41 26.78
N GLU A 542 0.84 -7.38 25.94
CA GLU A 542 2.22 -7.67 25.53
C GLU A 542 2.57 -7.24 24.11
N ILE A 543 1.84 -6.25 23.59
CA ILE A 543 1.93 -5.79 22.18
C ILE A 543 3.35 -5.42 21.78
N GLU A 544 4.10 -4.68 22.61
CA GLU A 544 5.45 -4.21 22.27
C GLU A 544 6.43 -5.36 22.06
N ARG A 545 6.36 -6.40 22.91
CA ARG A 545 7.17 -7.62 22.75
C ARG A 545 6.84 -8.33 21.45
N ILE A 546 5.55 -8.48 21.16
CA ILE A 546 5.06 -9.18 19.95
C ILE A 546 5.47 -8.40 18.69
N GLN A 547 5.30 -7.07 18.66
CA GLN A 547 5.70 -6.24 17.51
C GLN A 547 7.21 -6.24 17.29
N THR A 548 8.01 -6.21 18.35
CA THR A 548 9.48 -6.31 18.24
C THR A 548 9.91 -7.63 17.63
N THR A 549 9.34 -8.72 18.12
CA THR A 549 9.56 -10.06 17.58
C THR A 549 9.11 -10.20 16.13
N ALA A 550 7.92 -9.69 15.79
CA ALA A 550 7.40 -9.72 14.42
C ALA A 550 8.33 -8.99 13.43
N LYS A 551 8.85 -7.82 13.82
CA LYS A 551 9.84 -7.06 13.03
C LYS A 551 11.17 -7.80 12.87
N ALA A 552 11.63 -8.50 13.91
CA ALA A 552 12.83 -9.34 13.82
C ALA A 552 12.62 -10.52 12.85
N VAL A 553 11.50 -11.24 12.98
CA VAL A 553 11.10 -12.34 12.10
C VAL A 553 11.01 -11.87 10.64
N ALA A 554 10.38 -10.72 10.39
CA ALA A 554 10.25 -10.17 9.05
C ALA A 554 11.62 -9.86 8.41
N GLN A 555 12.56 -9.30 9.17
CA GLN A 555 13.91 -9.01 8.66
C GLN A 555 14.73 -10.29 8.42
N ILE A 556 14.65 -11.27 9.31
CA ILE A 556 15.28 -12.59 9.12
C ILE A 556 14.79 -13.22 7.82
N ASP A 557 13.47 -13.18 7.57
CA ASP A 557 12.87 -13.70 6.34
C ASP A 557 13.38 -12.97 5.09
N VAL A 558 13.53 -11.64 5.15
CA VAL A 558 14.13 -10.86 4.04
C VAL A 558 15.56 -11.30 3.77
N PHE A 559 16.42 -11.39 4.78
CA PHE A 559 17.83 -11.74 4.56
C PHE A 559 18.00 -13.17 4.07
N THR A 560 17.20 -14.12 4.57
CA THR A 560 17.17 -15.49 4.03
C THR A 560 16.71 -15.54 2.58
N SER A 561 15.72 -14.70 2.20
CA SER A 561 15.26 -14.55 0.82
C SER A 561 16.34 -14.00 -0.09
N LEU A 562 17.01 -12.91 0.30
CA LEU A 562 18.08 -12.29 -0.48
C LEU A 562 19.28 -13.22 -0.63
N ALA A 563 19.66 -13.94 0.41
CA ALA A 563 20.74 -14.95 0.37
C ALA A 563 20.40 -16.10 -0.58
N LEU A 564 19.18 -16.62 -0.53
CA LEU A 564 18.71 -17.67 -1.45
C LEU A 564 18.75 -17.20 -2.91
N VAL A 565 18.26 -15.97 -3.17
CA VAL A 565 18.29 -15.38 -4.52
C VAL A 565 19.72 -15.19 -5.00
N ALA A 566 20.63 -14.73 -4.12
CA ALA A 566 22.04 -14.55 -4.43
C ALA A 566 22.74 -15.87 -4.80
N GLU A 567 22.44 -16.95 -4.10
CA GLU A 567 22.96 -18.27 -4.41
C GLU A 567 22.42 -18.81 -5.74
N ARG A 568 21.10 -18.84 -5.89
CA ARG A 568 20.43 -19.42 -7.09
C ARG A 568 20.73 -18.70 -8.38
N ASN A 569 21.03 -17.39 -8.31
CA ASN A 569 21.22 -16.54 -9.48
C ASN A 569 22.71 -16.19 -9.70
N ASN A 570 23.63 -16.73 -8.91
CA ASN A 570 25.05 -16.39 -8.93
C ASN A 570 25.28 -14.88 -8.82
N TYR A 571 24.62 -14.25 -7.84
CA TYR A 571 24.84 -12.84 -7.53
C TYR A 571 26.05 -12.70 -6.60
N VAL A 572 26.77 -11.60 -6.78
CA VAL A 572 28.00 -11.31 -6.02
C VAL A 572 27.76 -10.18 -5.01
N ARG A 573 28.53 -10.19 -3.92
CA ARG A 573 28.53 -9.10 -2.95
C ARG A 573 29.11 -7.83 -3.60
N PRO A 574 28.36 -6.71 -3.65
CA PRO A 574 28.90 -5.44 -4.09
C PRO A 574 29.82 -4.84 -3.01
N ARG A 575 30.86 -4.15 -3.44
CA ARG A 575 31.66 -3.28 -2.58
C ARG A 575 31.05 -1.90 -2.57
N ILE A 576 30.85 -1.31 -1.41
CA ILE A 576 30.31 0.03 -1.28
C ILE A 576 31.45 1.03 -1.05
N ASN A 577 31.49 2.09 -1.86
CA ASN A 577 32.49 3.13 -1.76
C ASN A 577 31.85 4.52 -1.60
N GLU A 578 32.61 5.43 -1.02
CA GLU A 578 32.26 6.85 -0.85
C GLU A 578 32.91 7.75 -1.93
N LYS A 579 33.68 7.15 -2.83
CA LYS A 579 34.42 7.87 -3.88
C LYS A 579 33.56 8.22 -5.09
N GLY A 580 32.27 7.85 -5.06
CA GLY A 580 31.34 8.10 -6.16
C GLY A 580 31.62 7.28 -7.43
N VAL A 581 32.45 6.25 -7.36
CA VAL A 581 32.77 5.37 -8.49
C VAL A 581 31.72 4.28 -8.61
N ILE A 582 31.21 4.05 -9.81
CA ILE A 582 30.38 2.91 -10.17
C ILE A 582 31.17 2.08 -11.19
N ASP A 583 31.70 0.93 -10.77
CA ASP A 583 32.45 -0.01 -11.62
C ASP A 583 31.81 -1.39 -11.54
N ILE A 584 31.07 -1.77 -12.55
CA ILE A 584 30.33 -3.02 -12.65
C ILE A 584 30.93 -3.83 -13.78
N LYS A 585 31.35 -5.06 -13.50
CA LYS A 585 31.85 -6.00 -14.50
C LYS A 585 30.81 -7.09 -14.76
N ASP A 586 30.63 -7.38 -16.04
CA ASP A 586 29.66 -8.38 -16.51
C ASP A 586 28.27 -8.24 -15.85
N GLY A 587 27.79 -7.01 -15.75
CA GLY A 587 26.46 -6.71 -15.22
C GLY A 587 25.37 -7.37 -16.05
N ARG A 588 24.34 -7.87 -15.39
CA ARG A 588 23.15 -8.50 -16.00
C ARG A 588 21.88 -7.82 -15.49
N HIS A 589 20.84 -7.82 -16.30
CA HIS A 589 19.55 -7.27 -15.88
C HIS A 589 18.78 -8.31 -15.07
N PRO A 590 18.51 -8.09 -13.76
CA PRO A 590 17.98 -9.11 -12.86
C PRO A 590 16.64 -9.70 -13.30
N VAL A 591 15.79 -8.89 -13.93
CA VAL A 591 14.48 -9.32 -14.42
C VAL A 591 14.58 -9.98 -15.78
N VAL A 592 15.26 -9.31 -16.73
CA VAL A 592 15.31 -9.78 -18.12
C VAL A 592 16.03 -11.13 -18.22
N GLU A 593 17.12 -11.34 -17.45
CA GLU A 593 17.80 -12.64 -17.41
C GLU A 593 16.90 -13.81 -16.96
N LYS A 594 15.85 -13.52 -16.16
CA LYS A 594 14.87 -14.53 -15.71
C LYS A 594 13.71 -14.73 -16.69
N MET A 595 13.47 -13.76 -17.56
CA MET A 595 12.38 -13.81 -18.56
C MET A 595 12.85 -14.42 -19.89
N ILE A 596 14.16 -14.37 -20.17
CA ILE A 596 14.73 -14.96 -21.38
C ILE A 596 15.07 -16.44 -21.10
N PRO A 597 14.57 -17.39 -21.90
CA PRO A 597 14.94 -18.79 -21.76
C PRO A 597 16.42 -19.03 -22.15
N ASN A 598 17.10 -19.92 -21.41
CA ASN A 598 18.41 -20.51 -21.72
C ASN A 598 19.62 -19.55 -21.81
N ASP A 599 19.97 -18.90 -20.69
CA ASP A 599 21.26 -18.22 -20.48
C ASP A 599 21.76 -17.31 -21.64
N MET A 600 20.85 -16.76 -22.42
CA MET A 600 21.15 -15.93 -23.60
C MET A 600 21.32 -14.44 -23.28
N PHE A 601 21.36 -14.08 -21.98
CA PHE A 601 21.59 -12.68 -21.61
C PHE A 601 23.06 -12.29 -21.81
N ILE A 602 23.30 -11.19 -22.53
CA ILE A 602 24.65 -10.69 -22.77
C ILE A 602 25.01 -9.68 -21.67
N ALA A 603 25.96 -10.04 -20.83
CA ALA A 603 26.46 -9.21 -19.76
C ALA A 603 27.27 -8.01 -20.28
N ASN A 604 27.21 -6.88 -19.59
CA ASN A 604 27.85 -5.63 -19.96
C ASN A 604 28.57 -4.97 -18.80
N ASP A 605 29.70 -4.32 -19.09
CA ASP A 605 30.44 -3.54 -18.12
C ASP A 605 29.88 -2.12 -18.06
N THR A 606 29.94 -1.51 -16.87
CA THR A 606 29.61 -0.10 -16.65
C THR A 606 30.69 0.54 -15.80
N PHE A 607 31.21 1.67 -16.24
CA PHE A 607 32.18 2.45 -15.48
C PHE A 607 31.80 3.91 -15.49
N LEU A 608 31.48 4.48 -14.33
CA LEU A 608 31.19 5.91 -14.14
C LEU A 608 31.98 6.44 -12.95
N ASN A 609 32.49 7.67 -13.04
CA ASN A 609 33.17 8.35 -11.96
C ASN A 609 32.91 9.87 -11.99
N ASP A 610 33.33 10.56 -10.95
CA ASP A 610 33.11 12.01 -10.83
C ASP A 610 34.11 12.86 -11.64
N ARG A 611 35.07 12.25 -12.41
CA ARG A 611 36.12 12.95 -13.09
C ARG A 611 36.02 12.82 -14.62
N LYS A 612 36.61 11.76 -15.17
CA LYS A 612 36.76 11.57 -16.61
C LYS A 612 35.66 10.84 -17.31
N ASN A 613 34.88 10.02 -16.58
CA ASN A 613 33.83 9.20 -17.14
C ASN A 613 32.52 9.44 -16.35
N ARG A 614 32.05 10.66 -16.40
CA ARG A 614 30.85 11.08 -15.71
C ARG A 614 29.59 10.81 -16.54
N ILE A 615 29.67 11.11 -17.82
CA ILE A 615 28.60 10.96 -18.79
C ILE A 615 29.02 9.94 -19.86
N SER A 616 28.20 8.91 -20.02
CA SER A 616 28.33 7.94 -21.10
C SER A 616 27.23 8.19 -22.13
N VAL A 617 27.61 8.71 -23.31
CA VAL A 617 26.70 8.86 -24.44
C VAL A 617 26.63 7.55 -25.21
N ILE A 618 25.44 6.95 -25.28
CA ILE A 618 25.25 5.59 -25.82
C ILE A 618 24.47 5.70 -27.12
N THR A 619 25.12 5.38 -28.25
CA THR A 619 24.51 5.40 -29.57
C THR A 619 24.19 4.01 -30.09
N GLY A 620 23.28 3.91 -31.05
CA GLY A 620 22.90 2.67 -31.72
C GLY A 620 21.38 2.53 -31.85
N PRO A 621 20.86 1.49 -32.53
CA PRO A 621 19.46 1.33 -32.83
C PRO A 621 18.61 0.97 -31.61
N ASN A 622 17.31 1.30 -31.66
CA ASN A 622 16.42 1.18 -30.50
C ASN A 622 16.21 -0.25 -29.99
N MET A 623 16.20 -1.25 -30.82
CA MET A 623 15.97 -2.65 -30.42
C MET A 623 17.23 -3.38 -29.97
N ALA A 624 18.36 -2.71 -29.93
CA ALA A 624 19.66 -3.34 -29.66
C ALA A 624 19.98 -3.52 -28.16
N GLY A 625 19.18 -2.97 -27.25
CA GLY A 625 19.31 -3.19 -25.80
C GLY A 625 19.88 -2.01 -25.00
N LYS A 626 19.97 -0.77 -25.55
CA LYS A 626 20.43 0.45 -24.84
C LYS A 626 19.66 0.66 -23.51
N SER A 627 18.33 0.76 -23.60
CA SER A 627 17.47 1.00 -22.43
C SER A 627 17.56 -0.11 -21.39
N THR A 628 17.71 -1.36 -21.82
CA THR A 628 17.92 -2.51 -20.93
C THR A 628 19.23 -2.38 -20.16
N TYR A 629 20.32 -2.00 -20.85
CA TYR A 629 21.63 -1.78 -20.24
C TYR A 629 21.60 -0.64 -19.20
N MET A 630 20.95 0.47 -19.52
CA MET A 630 20.86 1.59 -18.60
C MET A 630 20.01 1.24 -17.35
N ARG A 631 18.86 0.60 -17.56
CA ARG A 631 18.01 0.12 -16.44
C ARG A 631 18.75 -0.91 -15.59
N GLN A 632 19.49 -1.83 -16.19
CA GLN A 632 20.36 -2.78 -15.51
C GLN A 632 21.30 -2.09 -14.53
N THR A 633 21.99 -1.04 -14.98
CA THR A 633 22.91 -0.26 -14.14
C THR A 633 22.19 0.36 -12.95
N ALA A 634 21.04 1.00 -13.19
CA ALA A 634 20.24 1.61 -12.13
C ALA A 634 19.75 0.55 -11.10
N LEU A 635 19.29 -0.61 -11.58
CA LEU A 635 18.85 -1.71 -10.72
C LEU A 635 20.00 -2.31 -9.89
N ILE A 636 21.19 -2.46 -10.46
CA ILE A 636 22.38 -2.94 -9.73
C ILE A 636 22.75 -1.96 -8.61
N VAL A 637 22.76 -0.66 -8.90
CA VAL A 637 23.01 0.37 -7.89
C VAL A 637 21.95 0.34 -6.79
N LEU A 638 20.67 0.27 -7.15
CA LEU A 638 19.56 0.17 -6.19
C LEU A 638 19.68 -1.10 -5.33
N MET A 639 19.93 -2.26 -5.95
CA MET A 639 20.12 -3.54 -5.25
C MET A 639 21.30 -3.46 -4.26
N SER A 640 22.39 -2.82 -4.64
CA SER A 640 23.52 -2.60 -3.72
C SER A 640 23.09 -1.81 -2.48
N GLN A 641 22.30 -0.77 -2.65
CA GLN A 641 21.88 0.12 -1.55
C GLN A 641 20.69 -0.40 -0.72
N ILE A 642 19.98 -1.43 -1.16
CA ILE A 642 19.06 -2.15 -0.27
C ILE A 642 19.76 -3.22 0.59
N GLY A 643 21.06 -3.48 0.35
CA GLY A 643 21.82 -4.52 1.02
C GLY A 643 21.67 -5.90 0.37
N SER A 644 21.38 -5.95 -0.93
CA SER A 644 21.30 -7.19 -1.73
C SER A 644 22.59 -7.44 -2.50
N PHE A 645 22.89 -8.71 -2.75
CA PHE A 645 23.86 -9.08 -3.75
C PHE A 645 23.34 -8.77 -5.16
N VAL A 646 24.26 -8.58 -6.12
CA VAL A 646 23.95 -8.02 -7.43
C VAL A 646 24.33 -8.96 -8.59
N PRO A 647 23.60 -8.90 -9.71
CA PRO A 647 23.86 -9.72 -10.91
C PRO A 647 25.06 -9.19 -11.70
N ALA A 648 26.27 -9.48 -11.23
CA ALA A 648 27.51 -9.09 -11.86
C ALA A 648 28.61 -10.11 -11.56
N SER A 649 29.78 -10.03 -12.21
CA SER A 649 30.99 -10.76 -11.81
C SER A 649 31.75 -10.04 -10.69
N SER A 650 31.70 -8.71 -10.70
CA SER A 650 32.13 -7.84 -9.61
C SER A 650 31.44 -6.47 -9.71
N ALA A 651 31.22 -5.82 -8.57
CA ALA A 651 30.64 -4.49 -8.52
C ALA A 651 31.27 -3.67 -7.40
N ASP A 652 31.80 -2.48 -7.73
CA ASP A 652 32.22 -1.45 -6.77
C ASP A 652 31.31 -0.23 -6.99
N VAL A 653 30.40 0.03 -6.03
CA VAL A 653 29.30 0.95 -6.20
C VAL A 653 29.41 2.10 -5.20
N GLY A 654 29.59 3.31 -5.73
CA GLY A 654 29.51 4.54 -4.97
C GLY A 654 28.07 4.84 -4.56
N LEU A 655 27.88 5.29 -3.32
CA LEU A 655 26.57 5.67 -2.81
C LEU A 655 25.94 6.77 -3.65
N VAL A 656 24.70 6.56 -4.02
CA VAL A 656 23.85 7.44 -4.82
C VAL A 656 22.71 7.94 -3.95
N ASP A 657 22.47 9.23 -3.95
CA ASP A 657 21.38 9.85 -3.18
C ASP A 657 20.05 9.81 -3.91
N ARG A 658 20.07 9.80 -5.25
CA ARG A 658 18.87 9.78 -6.10
C ARG A 658 19.14 9.02 -7.37
N ILE A 659 18.14 8.28 -7.83
CA ILE A 659 18.13 7.75 -9.20
C ILE A 659 16.97 8.40 -9.92
N PHE A 660 17.26 9.01 -11.08
CA PHE A 660 16.25 9.52 -11.98
C PHE A 660 16.29 8.79 -13.31
N THR A 661 15.11 8.44 -13.80
CA THR A 661 14.98 7.81 -15.11
C THR A 661 14.00 8.55 -15.99
N ARG A 662 14.43 8.84 -17.20
CA ARG A 662 13.57 9.25 -18.31
C ARG A 662 13.72 8.20 -19.40
N VAL A 663 12.73 7.35 -19.58
CA VAL A 663 12.74 6.23 -20.52
C VAL A 663 11.44 6.22 -21.32
N GLY A 664 11.52 6.37 -22.64
CA GLY A 664 10.43 6.25 -23.62
C GLY A 664 9.09 6.90 -23.26
N ALA A 665 8.41 7.57 -24.17
CA ALA A 665 7.10 8.14 -23.92
C ALA A 665 6.05 7.00 -23.84
N SER A 666 5.32 6.92 -22.73
CA SER A 666 3.96 6.38 -22.76
C SER A 666 3.05 7.55 -23.11
N ASP A 667 2.26 7.43 -24.19
CA ASP A 667 1.22 8.39 -24.50
C ASP A 667 0.26 8.48 -23.32
N ASP A 668 0.26 9.61 -22.65
CA ASP A 668 -0.73 9.90 -21.60
C ASP A 668 -1.89 10.69 -22.20
N LEU A 669 -2.76 9.97 -22.88
CA LEU A 669 -3.96 10.52 -23.52
C LEU A 669 -4.90 11.20 -22.51
N ALA A 670 -4.84 10.78 -21.24
CA ALA A 670 -5.72 11.31 -20.19
C ALA A 670 -5.36 12.74 -19.77
N SER A 671 -4.09 13.15 -19.87
CA SER A 671 -3.66 14.50 -19.46
C SER A 671 -3.84 15.57 -20.55
N GLY A 672 -4.16 15.19 -21.78
CA GLY A 672 -4.25 16.13 -22.92
C GLY A 672 -2.92 16.84 -23.25
N GLN A 673 -1.81 16.48 -22.61
CA GLN A 673 -0.49 17.07 -22.86
C GLN A 673 0.20 16.33 -24.02
N SER A 674 0.94 17.08 -24.84
CA SER A 674 1.75 16.45 -25.88
C SER A 674 2.89 15.62 -25.23
N THR A 675 3.25 14.50 -25.85
CA THR A 675 4.36 13.64 -25.41
C THR A 675 5.66 14.41 -25.19
N PHE A 676 5.91 15.45 -26.00
CA PHE A 676 7.07 16.31 -25.87
C PHE A 676 6.99 17.21 -24.60
N MET A 677 5.80 17.71 -24.24
CA MET A 677 5.62 18.51 -23.01
C MET A 677 5.83 17.65 -21.77
N VAL A 678 5.30 16.43 -21.74
CA VAL A 678 5.55 15.48 -20.65
C VAL A 678 7.04 15.19 -20.51
N GLU A 679 7.73 14.93 -21.64
CA GLU A 679 9.17 14.71 -21.66
C GLU A 679 9.94 15.90 -21.07
N MET A 680 9.63 17.12 -21.50
CA MET A 680 10.33 18.32 -21.03
C MET A 680 10.04 18.60 -19.54
N THR A 681 8.85 18.31 -19.06
CA THR A 681 8.50 18.43 -17.64
C THR A 681 9.31 17.42 -16.79
N GLU A 682 9.45 16.17 -17.25
CA GLU A 682 10.28 15.17 -16.56
C GLU A 682 11.76 15.58 -16.56
N VAL A 683 12.30 16.04 -17.69
CA VAL A 683 13.70 16.52 -17.79
C VAL A 683 13.91 17.75 -16.88
N ALA A 684 12.98 18.69 -16.86
CA ALA A 684 13.05 19.85 -15.98
C ALA A 684 13.05 19.44 -14.49
N ASN A 685 12.20 18.48 -14.11
CA ASN A 685 12.17 17.92 -12.75
C ASN A 685 13.53 17.29 -12.39
N ILE A 686 14.10 16.49 -13.28
CA ILE A 686 15.41 15.86 -13.09
C ILE A 686 16.49 16.93 -12.88
N LEU A 687 16.61 17.90 -13.80
CA LEU A 687 17.66 18.92 -13.75
C LEU A 687 17.58 19.82 -12.52
N ARG A 688 16.37 20.06 -11.99
CA ARG A 688 16.16 20.87 -10.77
C ARG A 688 16.47 20.12 -9.49
N ASN A 689 16.18 18.81 -9.44
CA ASN A 689 16.24 18.03 -8.21
C ASN A 689 17.44 17.10 -8.11
N ALA A 690 18.18 16.84 -9.18
CA ALA A 690 19.38 16.03 -9.16
C ALA A 690 20.54 16.74 -8.44
N THR A 691 21.44 15.96 -7.88
CA THR A 691 22.67 16.41 -7.21
C THR A 691 23.90 15.79 -7.89
N CYS A 692 25.08 16.22 -7.51
CA CYS A 692 26.33 15.62 -8.01
C CYS A 692 26.50 14.13 -7.62
N ARG A 693 25.78 13.64 -6.63
CA ARG A 693 25.75 12.22 -6.22
C ARG A 693 24.66 11.41 -6.90
N SER A 694 23.81 12.03 -7.70
CA SER A 694 22.70 11.34 -8.37
C SER A 694 23.18 10.50 -9.55
N LEU A 695 22.40 9.48 -9.90
CA LEU A 695 22.52 8.70 -11.12
C LEU A 695 21.35 9.01 -12.04
N LEU A 696 21.65 9.49 -13.24
CA LEU A 696 20.67 9.85 -14.25
C LEU A 696 20.65 8.82 -15.38
N ILE A 697 19.47 8.36 -15.74
CA ILE A 697 19.20 7.46 -16.87
C ILE A 697 18.31 8.21 -17.85
N LEU A 698 18.90 8.74 -18.91
CA LEU A 698 18.22 9.58 -19.90
C LEU A 698 18.17 8.86 -21.25
N ASP A 699 16.98 8.50 -21.70
CA ASP A 699 16.77 7.74 -22.93
C ASP A 699 15.99 8.57 -23.95
N GLU A 700 16.61 8.82 -25.10
CA GLU A 700 16.02 9.47 -26.27
C GLU A 700 15.44 10.86 -26.01
N ILE A 701 16.19 11.73 -25.33
CA ILE A 701 15.77 13.11 -25.08
C ILE A 701 15.72 13.89 -26.41
N GLY A 702 14.64 14.67 -26.60
CA GLY A 702 14.42 15.53 -27.74
C GLY A 702 13.75 14.85 -28.94
N ARG A 703 13.24 13.60 -28.79
CA ARG A 703 12.64 12.87 -29.91
C ARG A 703 11.26 13.40 -30.32
N GLY A 704 10.56 14.05 -29.41
CA GLY A 704 9.18 14.52 -29.62
C GLY A 704 9.01 15.80 -30.41
N THR A 705 10.11 16.38 -30.96
CA THR A 705 10.12 17.66 -31.68
C THR A 705 10.96 17.59 -32.99
N SER A 706 11.19 18.72 -33.65
CA SER A 706 12.03 18.77 -34.86
C SER A 706 13.46 18.31 -34.55
N THR A 707 14.15 17.72 -35.54
CA THR A 707 15.50 17.16 -35.35
C THR A 707 16.49 18.19 -34.79
N PHE A 708 16.44 19.43 -35.28
CA PHE A 708 17.36 20.48 -34.83
C PHE A 708 17.07 20.96 -33.42
N ASP A 709 15.79 21.15 -33.07
CA ASP A 709 15.39 21.54 -31.70
C ASP A 709 15.73 20.43 -30.73
N GLY A 710 15.37 19.16 -31.04
CA GLY A 710 15.66 18.01 -30.22
C GLY A 710 17.17 17.81 -29.98
N LEU A 711 17.99 17.92 -31.03
CA LEU A 711 19.45 17.84 -30.92
C LEU A 711 20.00 18.97 -30.04
N SER A 712 19.52 20.22 -30.24
CA SER A 712 19.97 21.38 -29.48
C SER A 712 19.65 21.24 -27.99
N ILE A 713 18.45 20.76 -27.66
CA ILE A 713 18.03 20.51 -26.28
C ILE A 713 18.89 19.40 -25.67
N ALA A 714 19.05 18.25 -26.35
CA ALA A 714 19.85 17.14 -25.86
C ALA A 714 21.32 17.54 -25.62
N TRP A 715 21.89 18.33 -26.52
CA TRP A 715 23.24 18.89 -26.39
C TRP A 715 23.37 19.77 -25.15
N ALA A 716 22.47 20.76 -24.99
CA ALA A 716 22.46 21.69 -23.87
C ALA A 716 22.23 20.95 -22.50
N VAL A 717 21.40 19.89 -22.47
CA VAL A 717 21.21 19.05 -21.29
C VAL A 717 22.52 18.34 -20.90
N ILE A 718 23.26 17.78 -21.87
CA ILE A 718 24.55 17.13 -21.60
C ILE A 718 25.56 18.17 -21.08
N GLU A 719 25.65 19.34 -21.68
CA GLU A 719 26.54 20.43 -21.22
C GLU A 719 26.20 20.87 -19.80
N HIS A 720 24.90 21.03 -19.49
CA HIS A 720 24.44 21.40 -18.15
C HIS A 720 24.83 20.34 -17.12
N ILE A 721 24.60 19.06 -17.41
CA ILE A 721 24.92 17.95 -16.50
C ILE A 721 26.45 17.79 -16.34
N SER A 722 27.22 17.99 -17.41
CA SER A 722 28.68 17.83 -17.40
C SER A 722 29.35 18.86 -16.50
N ASN A 723 28.77 20.03 -16.37
CA ASN A 723 29.31 21.12 -15.58
C ASN A 723 29.16 20.85 -14.08
N SER A 724 30.26 20.55 -13.40
CA SER A 724 30.27 20.26 -11.97
C SER A 724 29.87 21.42 -11.05
N ARG A 725 29.85 22.66 -11.58
CA ARG A 725 29.34 23.82 -10.83
C ARG A 725 27.83 23.97 -10.90
N LEU A 726 27.20 23.41 -11.94
CA LEU A 726 25.75 23.40 -12.12
C LEU A 726 25.13 22.14 -11.55
N LEU A 727 25.58 20.96 -11.99
CA LEU A 727 25.01 19.69 -11.54
C LEU A 727 26.10 18.65 -11.27
N GLY A 728 26.80 18.16 -12.28
CA GLY A 728 27.89 17.19 -12.13
C GLY A 728 27.42 15.75 -11.80
N ALA A 729 26.22 15.37 -12.16
CA ALA A 729 25.66 14.03 -11.91
C ALA A 729 26.23 12.95 -12.84
N LYS A 730 26.31 11.71 -12.34
CA LYS A 730 26.66 10.53 -13.16
C LYS A 730 25.49 10.20 -14.10
N THR A 731 25.77 10.05 -15.39
CA THR A 731 24.69 9.94 -16.38
C THR A 731 24.99 8.88 -17.43
N LEU A 732 23.99 8.02 -17.69
CA LEU A 732 23.88 7.22 -18.90
C LEU A 732 22.86 7.89 -19.82
N PHE A 733 23.33 8.31 -20.99
CA PHE A 733 22.53 9.08 -21.95
C PHE A 733 22.44 8.31 -23.27
N ALA A 734 21.29 7.66 -23.51
CA ALA A 734 21.07 7.01 -24.80
C ALA A 734 20.43 7.97 -25.81
N THR A 735 20.92 7.92 -27.02
CA THR A 735 20.46 8.81 -28.08
C THR A 735 20.53 8.16 -29.45
N HIS A 736 19.73 8.67 -30.36
CA HIS A 736 19.80 8.39 -31.78
C HIS A 736 20.50 9.52 -32.58
N TYR A 737 20.84 10.65 -31.91
CA TYR A 737 21.58 11.74 -32.50
C TYR A 737 23.08 11.40 -32.51
N HIS A 738 23.62 11.05 -33.69
CA HIS A 738 25.04 10.72 -33.84
C HIS A 738 25.94 11.95 -33.62
N GLU A 739 25.40 13.13 -33.84
CA GLU A 739 26.07 14.40 -33.66
C GLU A 739 26.54 14.63 -32.21
N LEU A 740 25.83 14.04 -31.23
CA LEU A 740 26.22 14.14 -29.83
C LEU A 740 27.54 13.40 -29.52
N THR A 741 28.01 12.52 -30.40
CA THR A 741 29.33 11.88 -30.26
C THR A 741 30.50 12.87 -30.40
N GLU A 742 30.29 14.01 -31.05
CA GLU A 742 31.25 15.08 -31.15
C GLU A 742 31.59 15.78 -29.82
N LEU A 743 30.79 15.49 -28.76
CA LEU A 743 31.06 16.01 -27.42
C LEU A 743 32.27 15.36 -26.75
N GLU A 744 32.61 14.11 -27.12
CA GLU A 744 33.84 13.47 -26.65
C GLU A 744 35.06 14.24 -27.19
N GLY A 745 35.98 14.56 -26.30
CA GLY A 745 37.15 15.39 -26.64
C GLY A 745 36.94 16.88 -26.57
N LYS A 746 35.68 17.37 -26.53
CA LYS A 746 35.36 18.77 -26.28
C LYS A 746 34.97 18.99 -24.80
N ILE A 747 34.38 18.00 -24.19
CA ILE A 747 34.01 17.96 -22.77
C ILE A 747 34.76 16.81 -22.14
N ASP A 748 35.66 17.07 -21.21
CA ASP A 748 36.61 16.10 -20.65
C ASP A 748 35.98 14.92 -19.93
N ASN A 749 34.72 15.03 -19.51
CA ASN A 749 34.01 14.03 -18.71
C ASN A 749 32.91 13.28 -19.46
N VAL A 750 32.81 13.48 -20.78
CA VAL A 750 31.89 12.80 -21.69
C VAL A 750 32.64 11.72 -22.47
N ASN A 751 32.11 10.52 -22.53
CA ASN A 751 32.67 9.41 -23.29
C ASN A 751 31.59 8.75 -24.13
N ASN A 752 31.97 8.34 -25.33
CA ASN A 752 31.08 7.68 -26.28
C ASN A 752 31.15 6.18 -26.16
N TYR A 753 29.97 5.58 -26.21
CA TYR A 753 29.76 4.16 -26.28
C TYR A 753 28.75 3.83 -27.38
N CYS A 754 28.87 2.64 -27.94
CA CYS A 754 27.89 2.16 -28.90
C CYS A 754 27.58 0.68 -28.68
N ILE A 755 26.49 0.23 -29.25
CA ILE A 755 26.18 -1.20 -29.27
C ILE A 755 26.95 -1.86 -30.41
N ALA A 756 27.68 -2.90 -30.07
CA ALA A 756 28.41 -3.70 -31.06
C ALA A 756 27.44 -4.40 -32.02
N VAL A 757 27.67 -4.19 -33.33
CA VAL A 757 26.89 -4.76 -34.40
C VAL A 757 27.80 -5.59 -35.27
N LYS A 758 27.38 -6.77 -35.70
CA LYS A 758 28.09 -7.58 -36.69
C LYS A 758 27.29 -7.55 -37.98
N GLU A 759 27.89 -6.94 -39.00
CA GLU A 759 27.33 -6.94 -40.35
C GLU A 759 27.62 -8.30 -41.04
N LYS A 760 26.59 -8.91 -41.62
CA LYS A 760 26.70 -10.14 -42.39
C LYS A 760 26.00 -9.96 -43.74
N GLY A 761 26.74 -9.34 -44.69
CA GLY A 761 26.11 -8.88 -45.93
C GLY A 761 25.13 -7.76 -45.70
N ASP A 762 23.89 -7.89 -46.21
CA ASP A 762 22.77 -6.96 -46.00
C ASP A 762 22.05 -7.12 -44.67
N ASP A 763 22.40 -8.17 -43.89
CA ASP A 763 21.78 -8.45 -42.60
C ASP A 763 22.69 -8.01 -41.46
N ILE A 764 22.05 -7.61 -40.36
CA ILE A 764 22.73 -7.16 -39.13
C ILE A 764 22.36 -8.07 -37.95
N VAL A 765 23.39 -8.40 -37.18
CA VAL A 765 23.20 -9.09 -35.89
C VAL A 765 23.63 -8.15 -34.78
N PHE A 766 22.70 -7.78 -33.91
CA PHE A 766 22.98 -7.01 -32.71
C PHE A 766 23.64 -7.90 -31.67
N LEU A 767 24.88 -7.61 -31.33
CA LEU A 767 25.62 -8.38 -30.31
C LEU A 767 25.20 -8.03 -28.89
N ARG A 768 24.38 -6.99 -28.68
CA ARG A 768 23.90 -6.51 -27.38
C ARG A 768 25.03 -6.21 -26.38
N LYS A 769 26.27 -6.02 -26.89
CA LYS A 769 27.43 -5.66 -26.09
C LYS A 769 27.73 -4.16 -26.28
N ILE A 770 27.87 -3.45 -25.18
CA ILE A 770 28.28 -2.05 -25.16
C ILE A 770 29.80 -1.99 -25.27
N VAL A 771 30.31 -1.21 -26.24
CA VAL A 771 31.72 -1.03 -26.50
C VAL A 771 32.05 0.47 -26.58
N LYS A 772 33.29 0.85 -26.29
CA LYS A 772 33.73 2.22 -26.37
C LYS A 772 33.82 2.68 -27.85
N GLY A 773 33.34 3.88 -28.12
CA GLY A 773 33.29 4.51 -29.44
C GLY A 773 31.90 4.96 -29.84
N GLY A 774 31.81 5.77 -30.91
CA GLY A 774 30.54 6.19 -31.51
C GLY A 774 30.10 5.23 -32.62
N ALA A 775 28.78 5.15 -32.87
CA ALA A 775 28.25 4.45 -34.04
C ALA A 775 28.25 5.42 -35.24
N ASP A 776 28.98 5.09 -36.31
CA ASP A 776 29.10 5.95 -37.49
C ASP A 776 27.91 5.80 -38.46
N LYS A 777 27.07 4.79 -38.29
CA LYS A 777 25.95 4.48 -39.20
C LYS A 777 24.62 4.39 -38.45
N SER A 778 23.56 4.88 -39.10
CA SER A 778 22.18 4.63 -38.71
C SER A 778 21.71 3.25 -39.22
N TYR A 779 21.09 2.45 -38.37
CA TYR A 779 20.60 1.11 -38.72
C TYR A 779 19.06 1.03 -38.78
N GLY A 780 18.37 2.20 -38.89
CA GLY A 780 16.89 2.24 -38.88
C GLY A 780 16.25 1.44 -40.02
N ILE A 781 16.82 1.49 -41.24
CA ILE A 781 16.31 0.77 -42.41
C ILE A 781 16.44 -0.76 -42.22
N GLN A 782 17.55 -1.20 -41.64
CA GLN A 782 17.79 -2.62 -41.35
C GLN A 782 16.85 -3.14 -40.27
N VAL A 783 16.57 -2.34 -39.25
CA VAL A 783 15.56 -2.66 -38.23
C VAL A 783 14.16 -2.76 -38.86
N ALA A 784 13.81 -1.85 -39.80
CA ALA A 784 12.55 -1.92 -40.52
C ALA A 784 12.43 -3.22 -41.36
N LYS A 785 13.53 -3.65 -42.01
CA LYS A 785 13.61 -4.94 -42.69
C LYS A 785 13.37 -6.12 -41.73
N LEU A 786 14.03 -6.13 -40.58
CA LEU A 786 13.85 -7.14 -39.55
C LEU A 786 12.42 -7.18 -38.96
N ALA A 787 11.75 -6.04 -38.95
CA ALA A 787 10.35 -5.92 -38.51
C ALA A 787 9.33 -6.39 -39.58
N GLY A 788 9.80 -6.75 -40.79
CA GLY A 788 8.94 -7.24 -41.86
C GLY A 788 8.30 -6.15 -42.75
N VAL A 789 8.88 -4.94 -42.79
CA VAL A 789 8.46 -3.89 -43.72
C VAL A 789 8.77 -4.39 -45.15
N PRO A 790 7.84 -4.21 -46.15
CA PRO A 790 8.01 -4.71 -47.52
C PRO A 790 9.33 -4.24 -48.16
N ASP A 791 9.99 -5.16 -48.88
CA ASP A 791 11.31 -4.90 -49.49
C ASP A 791 11.33 -3.68 -50.45
N THR A 792 10.25 -3.43 -51.16
CA THR A 792 10.10 -2.24 -52.04
C THR A 792 10.23 -0.92 -51.25
N VAL A 793 9.71 -0.88 -50.00
CA VAL A 793 9.83 0.29 -49.10
C VAL A 793 11.26 0.41 -48.60
N ILE A 794 11.88 -0.72 -48.25
CA ILE A 794 13.26 -0.78 -47.75
C ILE A 794 14.25 -0.32 -48.81
N GLU A 795 14.09 -0.80 -50.08
CA GLU A 795 14.96 -0.39 -51.20
C GLU A 795 14.83 1.11 -51.44
N ARG A 796 13.60 1.63 -51.51
CA ARG A 796 13.39 3.07 -51.72
C ARG A 796 13.96 3.91 -50.56
N ALA A 797 13.81 3.42 -49.30
CA ALA A 797 14.39 4.11 -48.13
C ALA A 797 15.92 4.16 -48.20
N LYS A 798 16.59 3.13 -48.70
CA LYS A 798 18.06 3.14 -48.93
C LYS A 798 18.47 4.19 -49.93
N GLU A 799 17.79 4.29 -51.09
CA GLU A 799 18.04 5.31 -52.08
C GLU A 799 17.90 6.72 -51.53
N ILE A 800 16.80 6.97 -50.79
CA ILE A 800 16.56 8.29 -50.18
C ILE A 800 17.62 8.65 -49.15
N VAL A 801 18.12 7.72 -48.32
CA VAL A 801 19.19 7.99 -47.37
C VAL A 801 20.49 8.34 -48.09
N GLU A 802 20.82 7.68 -49.21
CA GLU A 802 22.00 8.06 -50.01
C GLU A 802 21.87 9.46 -50.57
N GLU A 803 20.72 9.85 -51.09
CA GLU A 803 20.43 11.21 -51.57
C GLU A 803 20.55 12.26 -50.44
N LEU A 804 20.03 11.95 -49.22
CA LEU A 804 20.06 12.86 -48.09
C LEU A 804 21.46 12.98 -47.45
N SER A 805 22.27 11.91 -47.49
CA SER A 805 23.63 11.91 -46.90
C SER A 805 24.63 12.80 -47.67
N HIS A 806 24.32 13.13 -48.96
CA HIS A 806 25.08 14.09 -49.73
C HIS A 806 24.74 15.56 -49.43
N ALA A 807 23.69 15.84 -48.62
CA ALA A 807 23.32 17.19 -48.15
C ALA A 807 23.99 17.49 -46.80
N ASP A 808 25.01 18.31 -46.85
CA ASP A 808 26.04 18.60 -45.82
C ASP A 808 25.47 19.17 -44.49
N ILE A 809 24.85 18.35 -43.65
CA ILE A 809 24.39 18.70 -42.28
C ILE A 809 25.59 18.60 -41.29
N THR A 810 26.49 17.66 -41.51
CA THR A 810 27.64 17.35 -40.63
C THR A 810 28.68 18.48 -40.63
N ALA A 811 28.85 19.22 -41.73
CA ALA A 811 29.79 20.33 -41.82
C ALA A 811 29.38 21.55 -40.97
N ARG A 812 28.06 21.86 -40.91
CA ARG A 812 27.54 22.95 -40.07
C ARG A 812 27.59 22.64 -38.56
N VAL A 813 27.41 21.40 -38.19
CA VAL A 813 27.53 20.99 -36.78
C VAL A 813 28.99 21.04 -36.32
N LYS A 814 29.96 20.68 -37.18
CA LYS A 814 31.39 20.81 -36.88
C LYS A 814 31.81 22.28 -36.70
N ASP A 815 31.27 23.21 -37.47
CA ASP A 815 31.57 24.63 -37.34
C ASP A 815 31.05 25.25 -36.04
N ILE A 816 29.88 24.85 -35.57
CA ILE A 816 29.33 25.31 -34.30
C ILE A 816 30.16 24.75 -33.12
N ALA A 817 30.65 23.54 -33.27
CA ALA A 817 31.47 22.87 -32.27
C ALA A 817 32.90 23.42 -32.17
N VAL A 818 33.44 23.99 -33.24
CA VAL A 818 34.77 24.59 -33.25
C VAL A 818 34.77 26.05 -32.74
N ASN A 819 33.65 26.75 -32.88
CA ASN A 819 33.47 28.17 -32.47
C ASN A 819 32.77 28.33 -31.10
N GLY A 820 32.89 27.35 -30.21
CA GLY A 820 32.33 27.45 -28.87
C GLY A 820 32.77 28.69 -28.14
N HIS A 821 31.96 29.73 -28.17
CA HIS A 821 32.12 30.88 -27.31
C HIS A 821 32.03 30.40 -25.87
N GLU A 822 33.07 30.68 -25.07
CA GLU A 822 32.92 30.76 -23.63
C GLU A 822 31.70 31.64 -23.33
N ALA A 823 30.55 31.06 -23.06
CA ALA A 823 29.39 31.79 -22.61
C ALA A 823 29.77 32.45 -21.29
N LYS A 824 30.08 33.72 -21.32
CA LYS A 824 30.13 34.57 -20.13
C LYS A 824 28.71 34.50 -19.51
N ILE A 825 28.50 33.54 -18.64
CA ILE A 825 27.30 33.46 -17.83
C ILE A 825 27.33 34.69 -16.92
N LYS A 826 26.56 35.69 -17.26
CA LYS A 826 26.13 36.68 -16.28
C LYS A 826 25.30 35.92 -15.27
N THR A 827 25.88 35.66 -14.12
CA THR A 827 25.14 35.24 -12.92
C THR A 827 24.15 36.35 -12.57
N LYS A 828 22.95 36.29 -13.11
CA LYS A 828 21.82 36.91 -12.47
C LYS A 828 21.61 36.11 -11.20
N LYS A 829 21.78 36.76 -10.04
CA LYS A 829 21.18 36.24 -8.80
C LYS A 829 19.70 36.06 -9.10
N PHE A 830 19.22 34.84 -9.06
CA PHE A 830 17.80 34.58 -9.05
C PHE A 830 17.29 35.10 -7.71
N ASP A 831 16.47 36.12 -7.72
CA ASP A 831 15.69 36.52 -6.58
C ASP A 831 14.68 35.39 -6.30
N GLU A 832 14.48 35.05 -5.03
CA GLU A 832 13.52 34.03 -4.56
C GLU A 832 12.07 34.30 -4.99
N VAL A 833 11.79 35.47 -5.59
CA VAL A 833 10.45 35.85 -6.05
C VAL A 833 10.06 35.19 -7.39
N ASP A 834 11.05 34.70 -8.20
CA ASP A 834 10.75 34.13 -9.52
C ASP A 834 10.32 32.63 -9.43
N LEU A 835 10.42 32.00 -8.28
CA LEU A 835 10.01 30.60 -8.09
C LEU A 835 8.50 30.43 -7.86
N ALA A 836 7.78 31.50 -7.52
CA ALA A 836 6.33 31.46 -7.33
C ALA A 836 5.52 31.68 -8.63
N GLN A 837 6.19 31.97 -9.76
CA GLN A 837 5.54 32.40 -11.00
C GLN A 837 5.72 31.46 -12.19
N MET A 838 5.88 30.16 -11.99
CA MET A 838 5.76 29.20 -13.08
C MET A 838 4.66 28.19 -12.84
N SER A 839 3.43 28.69 -12.69
CA SER A 839 2.24 27.94 -13.02
C SER A 839 2.10 27.90 -14.54
N LEU A 840 1.81 26.72 -15.07
CA LEU A 840 1.66 26.46 -16.51
C LEU A 840 0.51 27.23 -17.18
N PHE A 841 -0.18 28.08 -16.42
CA PHE A 841 -1.32 28.88 -16.85
C PHE A 841 -1.05 30.40 -16.95
N ASP A 842 0.19 30.86 -16.72
CA ASP A 842 0.54 32.28 -16.84
C ASP A 842 1.05 32.67 -18.24
N THR A 843 0.44 32.15 -19.29
CA THR A 843 0.46 32.78 -20.62
C THR A 843 -0.92 33.30 -21.00
N VAL A 844 -1.68 33.76 -20.03
CA VAL A 844 -2.77 34.69 -20.32
C VAL A 844 -2.13 36.08 -20.40
N LYS A 845 -1.73 36.47 -21.59
CA LYS A 845 -1.54 37.87 -21.94
C LYS A 845 -2.78 38.64 -21.46
N ASP A 846 -2.57 39.81 -20.87
CA ASP A 846 -3.55 40.76 -20.39
C ASP A 846 -5.00 40.41 -20.84
N ASP A 847 -5.73 39.80 -19.95
CA ASP A 847 -7.11 39.41 -20.27
C ASP A 847 -7.97 40.65 -20.10
N ASP A 848 -8.42 41.21 -21.20
CA ASP A 848 -9.33 42.40 -21.23
C ASP A 848 -10.49 42.25 -20.22
N VAL A 849 -10.91 41.02 -19.93
CA VAL A 849 -11.99 40.74 -18.95
C VAL A 849 -11.48 40.89 -17.52
N ILE A 850 -10.24 40.52 -17.23
CA ILE A 850 -9.64 40.68 -15.90
C ILE A 850 -9.37 42.16 -15.62
N ASP A 851 -8.92 42.92 -16.62
CA ASP A 851 -8.71 44.34 -16.46
C ASP A 851 -10.02 45.08 -16.36
N GLU A 852 -11.06 44.65 -17.05
CA GLU A 852 -12.41 45.21 -16.91
C GLU A 852 -12.97 44.94 -15.50
N ILE A 853 -12.74 43.76 -14.92
CA ILE A 853 -13.13 43.41 -13.53
C ILE A 853 -12.32 44.24 -12.52
N LYS A 854 -11.01 44.41 -12.69
CA LYS A 854 -10.16 45.20 -11.78
C LYS A 854 -10.53 46.69 -11.75
N ASN A 855 -10.97 47.22 -12.87
CA ASN A 855 -11.35 48.64 -13.01
C ASN A 855 -12.85 48.92 -12.70
N LEU A 856 -13.60 47.88 -12.33
CA LEU A 856 -15.04 48.03 -12.03
C LEU A 856 -15.24 48.60 -10.62
N ASP A 857 -15.84 49.79 -10.54
CA ASP A 857 -16.21 50.36 -9.25
C ASP A 857 -17.52 49.75 -8.72
N VAL A 858 -17.40 48.63 -8.03
CA VAL A 858 -18.51 47.85 -7.50
C VAL A 858 -19.38 48.63 -6.48
N SER A 859 -18.80 49.67 -5.82
CA SER A 859 -19.48 50.46 -4.80
C SER A 859 -20.50 51.43 -5.36
N ASN A 860 -20.39 51.76 -6.64
CA ASN A 860 -21.29 52.72 -7.32
C ASN A 860 -22.28 52.05 -8.29
N LEU A 861 -22.31 50.73 -8.38
CA LEU A 861 -23.25 49.99 -9.23
C LEU A 861 -24.59 49.74 -8.55
N THR A 862 -25.66 49.96 -9.28
CA THR A 862 -26.97 49.47 -8.81
C THR A 862 -27.06 47.95 -8.95
N PRO A 863 -27.90 47.22 -8.18
CA PRO A 863 -28.04 45.75 -8.29
C PRO A 863 -28.34 45.27 -9.73
N ILE A 864 -29.09 46.07 -10.51
CA ILE A 864 -29.44 45.78 -11.91
C ILE A 864 -28.20 45.90 -12.82
N ASP A 865 -27.41 46.98 -12.60
CA ASP A 865 -26.20 47.23 -13.38
C ASP A 865 -25.13 46.18 -13.08
N ALA A 866 -24.98 45.76 -11.81
CA ALA A 866 -24.08 44.71 -11.42
C ALA A 866 -24.44 43.40 -12.13
N LEU A 867 -25.70 43.04 -12.20
CA LEU A 867 -26.19 41.83 -12.87
C LEU A 867 -25.97 41.87 -14.39
N ASN A 868 -26.21 43.03 -15.00
CA ASN A 868 -25.94 43.26 -16.43
C ASN A 868 -24.44 43.18 -16.75
N THR A 869 -23.61 43.75 -15.93
CA THR A 869 -22.16 43.71 -16.08
C THR A 869 -21.61 42.28 -15.93
N LEU A 870 -22.08 41.51 -14.91
CA LEU A 870 -21.76 40.11 -14.76
C LEU A 870 -22.18 39.28 -15.99
N TYR A 871 -23.36 39.56 -16.54
CA TYR A 871 -23.84 38.86 -17.74
C TYR A 871 -23.00 39.19 -18.97
N GLN A 872 -22.57 40.44 -19.12
CA GLN A 872 -21.66 40.86 -20.21
C GLN A 872 -20.28 40.19 -20.09
N LEU A 873 -19.72 40.16 -18.88
CA LEU A 873 -18.42 39.49 -18.62
C LEU A 873 -18.52 37.97 -18.87
N GLN A 874 -19.60 37.35 -18.46
CA GLN A 874 -19.85 35.93 -18.73
C GLN A 874 -19.99 35.64 -20.23
N ASN A 875 -20.68 36.49 -20.99
CA ASN A 875 -20.81 36.33 -22.44
C ASN A 875 -19.46 36.55 -23.17
N LYS A 876 -18.63 37.49 -22.70
CA LYS A 876 -17.28 37.70 -23.23
C LYS A 876 -16.40 36.44 -23.00
N LEU A 877 -16.55 35.79 -21.84
CA LEU A 877 -15.85 34.53 -21.57
C LEU A 877 -16.37 33.36 -22.41
N LYS A 878 -17.66 33.24 -22.61
CA LYS A 878 -18.27 32.17 -23.41
C LYS A 878 -17.98 32.25 -24.91
N ASN A 879 -17.77 33.43 -25.44
CA ASN A 879 -17.48 33.64 -26.88
C ASN A 879 -15.99 33.55 -27.23
N ARG A 880 -15.13 33.20 -26.29
CA ARG A 880 -13.69 33.00 -26.50
C ARG A 880 -13.27 31.57 -26.79
N TRP A 881 -14.19 30.62 -26.70
CA TRP A 881 -13.94 29.19 -26.97
C TRP A 881 -14.72 28.70 -28.18
#